data_1b7a90fe899a60e592773d6c0d68acd6
#
_entry.id   1b7a90fe899a60e592773d6c0d68acd6
#
_cell.length_a   1.000
_cell.length_b   1.000
_cell.length_c   1.000
_cell.angle_alpha   90.00
_cell.angle_beta   90.00
_cell.angle_gamma   90.00
#
_symmetry.space_group_name_H-M   'P 1'
#
loop_
_entity.id
_entity.type
_entity.pdbx_description
1 polymer ?
#
loop_
_entity_poly.entity_id
_entity_poly.type
_entity_poly.pdbx_seq_one_letter_code
_entity_poly.pdbx_strand_id
1 'polypeptide(L)'
;MKKHILTIAMAAFLCLNTAAQTQLVIRPASGGMKAIPVNSIARITFADDRLSAVDLGLPSHTLWASCNLGAVYPDESGDFFAWGEASTKTSFTQQNYKHYIAGHYVSLGTNISAGRNDGATEALGSQWALPTAAQLQELIDNCTWTWSRYNGTKGYTVTGTNGNSIFLPAAGNIFNGSTHDNTGTCGFYWSANSAATASKAQFLGFKNGERKLQENMRDMGFCIRPVAHQPQTKALSLNVGSPTGTPLQGIGVEFDPHFLTACLAKNDGARPADWDNIIVPRVKKMRPHNFRVWVLSQWFEPVNDNNDPNTTNWDALNFNTPEMQALYKELDLAEETGAEVTLVFWGASANTWMAGGQTGNWLFVPKDYNEWAENCAILAKHLIDTKHYTCVKMLTPINEPNFYPGHWQRMTAEGYASICHKIAAQLQRMGIAHKISLNLSDNIDTDVQFLREACARTADVAGIFNTHCYKFGYENTNAEIGAWERTNVDLARAVGRKHFVGEFGSNRTVAAARQTDIDFYRRGILIDRLVLNFLNNGASGCSYWQLFDSWYSAHDSYPSMQQIGMWRYVKDAYRSEPYYHKLKYDYEPRPQYYAYSMLTCHVRPGAMTYPIATSQGNLTASAFKNTDGKWVYVFANPDDTSYTISLNNSYRSTSGTFDAYRYLAAELPYDDALLPVVDHVNGENHLQYTVPATSIIMLKER
;
A
#
# COMPACT_ATOMS: atom_id res chain seq x y z
N MET A 1 33.63 -9.12 -0.52
CA MET A 1 34.28 -7.94 -1.15
C MET A 1 34.81 -8.33 -2.52
N LYS A 2 34.09 -8.07 -3.58
CA LYS A 2 34.63 -8.01 -4.95
C LYS A 2 33.92 -6.84 -5.62
N LYS A 3 34.60 -5.71 -5.67
CA LYS A 3 34.21 -4.54 -6.47
C LYS A 3 34.34 -4.93 -7.94
N HIS A 4 33.24 -5.02 -8.66
CA HIS A 4 33.29 -5.01 -10.11
C HIS A 4 33.40 -3.56 -10.57
N ILE A 5 34.64 -3.14 -10.86
CA ILE A 5 34.90 -1.88 -11.54
C ILE A 5 34.52 -2.11 -13.00
N LEU A 6 33.42 -1.51 -13.43
CA LEU A 6 33.07 -1.42 -14.83
C LEU A 6 33.86 -0.25 -15.43
N THR A 7 34.99 -0.55 -16.08
CA THR A 7 35.80 0.42 -16.79
C THR A 7 35.08 0.77 -18.09
N ILE A 8 34.39 1.92 -18.13
CA ILE A 8 33.95 2.50 -19.41
C ILE A 8 35.14 3.25 -19.99
N ALA A 9 35.79 2.67 -21.00
CA ALA A 9 36.75 3.36 -21.82
C ALA A 9 36.06 4.47 -22.60
N MET A 10 36.23 5.71 -22.20
CA MET A 10 35.90 6.88 -23.04
C MET A 10 36.90 6.96 -24.18
N ALA A 11 36.59 6.39 -25.34
CA ALA A 11 37.25 6.71 -26.56
C ALA A 11 36.72 8.06 -27.03
N ALA A 12 37.51 9.11 -26.87
CA ALA A 12 37.25 10.38 -27.50
C ALA A 12 37.50 10.25 -29.00
N PHE A 13 36.45 10.13 -29.80
CA PHE A 13 36.50 10.29 -31.24
C PHE A 13 36.12 11.74 -31.56
N LEU A 14 37.13 12.53 -31.94
CA LEU A 14 36.90 13.70 -32.77
C LEU A 14 36.56 13.22 -34.17
N CYS A 15 35.34 13.37 -34.59
CA CYS A 15 34.95 13.30 -36.02
C CYS A 15 34.07 14.48 -36.39
N LEU A 16 34.51 15.11 -37.44
CA LEU A 16 33.88 16.22 -38.13
C LEU A 16 32.52 15.81 -38.76
N ASN A 17 31.54 16.69 -38.53
CA ASN A 17 30.33 16.92 -39.32
C ASN A 17 29.72 15.79 -40.16
N THR A 18 28.76 15.11 -39.56
CA THR A 18 27.43 14.76 -40.13
C THR A 18 26.51 14.47 -38.95
N ALA A 19 25.23 14.86 -39.05
CA ALA A 19 24.26 14.75 -37.97
C ALA A 19 23.92 13.27 -37.65
N ALA A 20 24.84 12.56 -36.98
CA ALA A 20 24.59 11.27 -36.37
C ALA A 20 23.98 11.53 -35.02
N GLN A 21 22.71 11.20 -34.80
CA GLN A 21 22.10 11.18 -33.50
C GLN A 21 22.87 10.14 -32.64
N THR A 22 23.71 10.63 -31.74
CA THR A 22 24.43 9.79 -30.82
C THR A 22 23.43 9.36 -29.74
N GLN A 23 23.28 8.05 -29.54
CA GLN A 23 22.39 7.49 -28.50
C GLN A 23 23.23 6.84 -27.42
N LEU A 24 22.83 7.05 -26.16
CA LEU A 24 23.28 6.23 -25.04
C LEU A 24 22.47 4.93 -25.06
N VAL A 25 23.14 3.81 -25.28
CA VAL A 25 22.52 2.47 -25.26
C VAL A 25 22.82 1.82 -23.91
N ILE A 26 21.76 1.66 -23.10
CA ILE A 26 21.84 0.93 -21.84
C ILE A 26 21.48 -0.52 -22.12
N ARG A 27 22.41 -1.43 -21.82
CA ARG A 27 22.19 -2.88 -21.91
C ARG A 27 22.18 -3.44 -20.49
N PRO A 28 21.00 -3.70 -19.89
CA PRO A 28 20.92 -4.39 -18.61
C PRO A 28 21.50 -5.80 -18.68
N ALA A 29 21.92 -6.35 -17.54
CA ALA A 29 22.38 -7.74 -17.45
C ALA A 29 21.25 -8.75 -17.77
N SER A 30 19.99 -8.33 -17.60
CA SER A 30 18.79 -9.06 -18.00
C SER A 30 17.76 -8.06 -18.53
N GLY A 31 17.26 -8.28 -19.75
CA GLY A 31 16.23 -7.44 -20.36
C GLY A 31 16.66 -6.78 -21.70
N GLY A 32 15.72 -6.05 -22.33
CA GLY A 32 15.93 -5.40 -23.62
C GLY A 32 16.84 -4.15 -23.54
N MET A 33 17.53 -3.85 -24.62
CA MET A 33 18.32 -2.61 -24.77
C MET A 33 17.43 -1.37 -24.79
N LYS A 34 17.83 -0.34 -24.05
CA LYS A 34 17.19 1.00 -24.10
C LYS A 34 18.15 1.99 -24.72
N ALA A 35 17.74 2.63 -25.80
CA ALA A 35 18.48 3.69 -26.47
C ALA A 35 17.87 5.05 -26.13
N ILE A 36 18.69 6.00 -25.67
CA ILE A 36 18.29 7.34 -25.28
C ILE A 36 19.11 8.35 -26.10
N PRO A 37 18.49 9.29 -26.82
CA PRO A 37 19.22 10.32 -27.54
C PRO A 37 20.10 11.13 -26.58
N VAL A 38 21.39 11.26 -26.87
CA VAL A 38 22.34 11.96 -25.95
C VAL A 38 21.96 13.42 -25.74
N ASN A 39 21.36 14.08 -26.74
CA ASN A 39 20.87 15.46 -26.60
C ASN A 39 19.64 15.62 -25.69
N SER A 40 18.96 14.52 -25.34
CA SER A 40 17.85 14.50 -24.37
C SER A 40 18.31 14.17 -22.94
N ILE A 41 19.61 13.92 -22.75
CA ILE A 41 20.15 13.55 -21.46
C ILE A 41 20.71 14.80 -20.79
N ALA A 42 20.00 15.32 -19.79
CA ALA A 42 20.47 16.44 -19.00
C ALA A 42 21.60 16.03 -18.03
N ARG A 43 21.60 14.76 -17.58
CA ARG A 43 22.59 14.24 -16.63
C ARG A 43 22.61 12.71 -16.67
N ILE A 44 23.77 12.10 -16.48
CA ILE A 44 23.94 10.66 -16.21
C ILE A 44 24.50 10.54 -14.79
N THR A 45 23.78 9.88 -13.91
CA THR A 45 24.23 9.51 -12.57
C THR A 45 24.16 7.99 -12.42
N PHE A 46 25.16 7.43 -11.75
CA PHE A 46 25.16 6.03 -11.38
C PHE A 46 24.53 5.93 -9.98
N ALA A 47 23.41 5.24 -9.86
CA ALA A 47 22.63 5.24 -8.65
C ALA A 47 23.28 4.40 -7.54
N ASP A 48 24.04 5.09 -6.71
CA ASP A 48 24.09 4.89 -5.26
C ASP A 48 23.72 6.21 -4.55
N ASP A 49 23.11 7.16 -5.28
CA ASP A 49 22.76 8.52 -4.85
C ASP A 49 21.41 8.60 -4.13
N ARG A 50 21.02 7.52 -3.43
CA ARG A 50 19.94 7.60 -2.45
C ARG A 50 20.41 8.51 -1.32
N LEU A 51 19.43 9.13 -0.62
CA LEU A 51 19.67 9.97 0.53
C LEU A 51 20.75 9.37 1.44
N SER A 52 21.96 9.89 1.35
CA SER A 52 23.10 9.40 2.12
C SER A 52 23.33 10.31 3.34
N ALA A 53 23.87 9.74 4.40
CA ALA A 53 24.28 10.48 5.59
C ALA A 53 25.70 11.03 5.40
N VAL A 54 25.87 12.35 5.54
CA VAL A 54 27.14 13.05 5.40
C VAL A 54 27.61 13.46 6.78
N ASP A 55 28.80 12.99 7.18
CA ASP A 55 29.50 13.46 8.36
C ASP A 55 30.23 14.78 8.05
N LEU A 56 29.89 15.86 8.76
CA LEU A 56 30.51 17.17 8.64
C LEU A 56 31.56 17.43 9.73
N GLY A 57 31.89 16.43 10.56
CA GLY A 57 32.82 16.56 11.67
C GLY A 57 32.32 17.50 12.78
N LEU A 58 31.00 17.54 12.98
CA LEU A 58 30.36 18.37 13.99
C LEU A 58 30.57 17.82 15.42
N PRO A 59 30.61 18.64 16.46
CA PRO A 59 30.76 18.20 17.85
C PRO A 59 29.72 17.17 18.31
N SER A 60 28.48 17.31 17.84
CA SER A 60 27.38 16.35 18.16
C SER A 60 27.48 15.04 17.40
N HIS A 61 28.41 14.92 16.43
CA HIS A 61 28.45 13.83 15.47
C HIS A 61 27.17 13.66 14.64
N THR A 62 26.36 14.72 14.53
CA THR A 62 25.15 14.71 13.69
C THR A 62 25.51 14.47 12.22
N LEU A 63 24.95 13.44 11.63
CA LEU A 63 25.08 13.17 10.20
C LEU A 63 23.91 13.83 9.46
N TRP A 64 24.21 14.58 8.40
CA TRP A 64 23.24 15.32 7.62
C TRP A 64 22.88 14.59 6.33
N ALA A 65 21.62 14.62 5.93
CA ALA A 65 21.21 14.08 4.65
C ALA A 65 21.89 14.82 3.49
N SER A 66 22.26 14.10 2.43
CA SER A 66 22.85 14.68 1.21
C SER A 66 21.89 15.61 0.45
N CYS A 67 20.57 15.35 0.56
CA CYS A 67 19.51 16.06 -0.16
C CYS A 67 18.39 16.51 0.79
N ASN A 68 17.54 17.42 0.33
CA ASN A 68 16.28 17.76 1.00
C ASN A 68 15.29 16.59 0.95
N LEU A 69 14.36 16.54 1.89
CA LEU A 69 13.26 15.58 1.86
C LEU A 69 12.45 15.75 0.58
N GLY A 70 12.22 14.66 -0.15
CA GLY A 70 11.56 14.64 -1.44
C GLY A 70 12.45 15.02 -2.64
N ALA A 71 13.74 15.31 -2.43
CA ALA A 71 14.71 15.51 -3.48
C ALA A 71 15.50 14.22 -3.78
N VAL A 72 15.92 14.06 -5.04
CA VAL A 72 16.83 12.99 -5.47
C VAL A 72 18.26 13.51 -5.53
N TYR A 73 18.45 14.80 -5.85
CA TYR A 73 19.75 15.43 -5.99
C TYR A 73 19.94 16.61 -5.03
N PRO A 74 21.18 16.93 -4.63
CA PRO A 74 21.47 18.02 -3.69
C PRO A 74 20.97 19.40 -4.14
N ASP A 75 20.86 19.63 -5.43
CA ASP A 75 20.45 20.90 -6.05
C ASP A 75 18.93 21.06 -6.18
N GLU A 76 18.16 20.02 -5.88
CA GLU A 76 16.70 20.07 -5.91
C GLU A 76 16.13 20.65 -4.61
N SER A 77 15.06 21.41 -4.73
CA SER A 77 14.35 21.97 -3.57
C SER A 77 13.74 20.92 -2.66
N GLY A 78 13.40 19.74 -3.23
CA GLY A 78 12.60 18.74 -2.54
C GLY A 78 11.16 19.23 -2.32
N ASP A 79 10.53 18.65 -1.33
CA ASP A 79 9.16 18.95 -0.93
C ASP A 79 9.07 20.07 0.09
N PHE A 80 7.91 20.74 0.09
CA PHE A 80 7.57 21.74 1.09
C PHE A 80 6.56 21.13 2.07
N PHE A 81 6.78 21.41 3.36
CA PHE A 81 5.97 20.88 4.45
C PHE A 81 5.49 21.99 5.35
N ALA A 82 4.25 21.93 5.82
CA ALA A 82 3.84 22.68 6.99
C ALA A 82 4.40 21.99 8.25
N TRP A 83 4.73 22.74 9.28
CA TRP A 83 5.38 22.19 10.47
C TRP A 83 4.49 21.18 11.20
N GLY A 84 4.99 20.00 11.44
CA GLY A 84 4.25 18.92 12.08
C GLY A 84 3.34 18.12 11.12
N GLU A 85 3.32 18.45 9.84
CA GLU A 85 2.66 17.64 8.82
C GLU A 85 3.66 16.70 8.15
N ALA A 86 3.28 15.43 8.07
CA ALA A 86 4.12 14.37 7.50
C ALA A 86 4.01 14.28 5.97
N SER A 87 3.07 14.99 5.37
CA SER A 87 2.81 15.01 3.93
C SER A 87 2.89 16.40 3.34
N THR A 88 3.39 16.48 2.11
CA THR A 88 3.33 17.72 1.32
C THR A 88 1.93 17.98 0.80
N LYS A 89 1.65 19.22 0.41
CA LYS A 89 0.40 19.68 -0.17
C LYS A 89 0.63 20.76 -1.22
N THR A 90 -0.35 21.01 -2.06
CA THR A 90 -0.23 21.99 -3.17
C THR A 90 -0.49 23.43 -2.74
N SER A 91 -1.12 23.63 -1.58
CA SER A 91 -1.46 24.96 -1.05
C SER A 91 -1.26 24.96 0.46
N PHE A 92 -0.68 26.04 0.98
CA PHE A 92 -0.31 26.22 2.38
C PHE A 92 -1.10 27.40 2.96
N THR A 93 -2.13 27.10 3.72
CA THR A 93 -2.98 28.10 4.38
C THR A 93 -3.32 27.64 5.79
N GLN A 94 -3.66 28.58 6.66
CA GLN A 94 -4.13 28.24 8.01
C GLN A 94 -5.35 27.31 8.00
N GLN A 95 -6.28 27.50 7.04
CA GLN A 95 -7.52 26.71 6.95
C GLN A 95 -7.28 25.24 6.58
N ASN A 96 -6.25 24.95 5.80
CA ASN A 96 -5.90 23.59 5.43
C ASN A 96 -4.77 22.98 6.25
N TYR A 97 -4.31 23.68 7.30
CA TYR A 97 -3.31 23.17 8.21
C TYR A 97 -3.94 22.15 9.17
N LYS A 98 -3.44 20.92 9.10
CA LYS A 98 -3.98 19.74 9.83
C LYS A 98 -4.09 19.96 11.35
N HIS A 99 -3.23 20.77 11.92
CA HIS A 99 -3.17 21.05 13.35
C HIS A 99 -3.77 22.41 13.73
N TYR A 100 -4.62 22.97 12.87
CA TYR A 100 -5.51 24.10 13.18
C TYR A 100 -6.94 23.61 13.25
N ILE A 101 -7.41 23.35 14.47
CA ILE A 101 -8.70 22.70 14.73
C ILE A 101 -9.55 23.62 15.60
N ALA A 102 -10.81 23.82 15.23
CA ALA A 102 -11.76 24.67 15.95
C ALA A 102 -11.24 26.07 16.29
N GLY A 103 -10.48 26.67 15.37
CA GLY A 103 -9.93 28.03 15.57
C GLY A 103 -8.65 28.11 16.37
N HIS A 104 -8.03 26.96 16.72
CA HIS A 104 -6.83 26.92 17.56
C HIS A 104 -5.73 26.05 16.95
N TYR A 105 -4.47 26.44 17.16
CA TYR A 105 -3.32 25.60 16.87
C TYR A 105 -3.14 24.55 17.98
N VAL A 106 -3.24 23.28 17.60
CA VAL A 106 -3.08 22.15 18.52
C VAL A 106 -1.60 22.04 18.92
N SER A 107 -1.32 21.81 20.20
CA SER A 107 0.05 21.58 20.67
C SER A 107 0.55 20.21 20.20
N LEU A 108 1.75 20.19 19.60
CA LEU A 108 2.46 18.97 19.20
C LEU A 108 3.66 18.67 20.12
N GLY A 109 3.77 19.40 21.24
CA GLY A 109 4.94 19.40 22.09
C GLY A 109 5.99 20.44 21.68
N THR A 110 7.09 20.51 22.42
CA THR A 110 8.17 21.45 22.18
C THR A 110 9.18 20.98 21.14
N ASN A 111 9.19 19.68 20.86
CA ASN A 111 10.06 19.01 19.88
C ASN A 111 9.31 17.83 19.26
N ILE A 112 9.27 17.80 17.93
CA ILE A 112 8.60 16.74 17.14
C ILE A 112 9.59 15.78 16.46
N SER A 113 10.90 15.97 16.66
CA SER A 113 11.95 15.15 16.02
C SER A 113 11.76 13.67 16.34
N ALA A 114 11.94 12.84 15.33
CA ALA A 114 11.80 11.38 15.38
C ALA A 114 10.42 10.85 15.81
N GLY A 115 9.40 11.71 15.83
CA GLY A 115 8.02 11.33 16.17
C GLY A 115 7.09 11.32 14.98
N ARG A 116 5.84 10.89 15.19
CA ARG A 116 4.77 10.78 14.17
C ARG A 116 4.39 12.10 13.46
N ASN A 117 4.81 13.24 14.00
CA ASN A 117 4.60 14.55 13.39
C ASN A 117 5.87 15.07 12.68
N ASP A 118 6.89 14.23 12.56
CA ASP A 118 8.13 14.50 11.86
C ASP A 118 8.07 14.00 10.43
N GLY A 119 8.04 14.92 9.46
CA GLY A 119 7.94 14.57 8.04
C GLY A 119 9.10 13.73 7.52
N ALA A 120 10.32 13.90 8.07
CA ALA A 120 11.46 13.08 7.69
C ALA A 120 11.33 11.65 8.20
N THR A 121 10.93 11.46 9.46
CA THR A 121 10.69 10.14 10.06
C THR A 121 9.55 9.41 9.36
N GLU A 122 8.45 10.10 9.08
CA GLU A 122 7.29 9.49 8.43
C GLU A 122 7.57 9.09 6.97
N ALA A 123 8.34 9.87 6.25
CA ALA A 123 8.64 9.58 4.84
C ALA A 123 9.81 8.60 4.65
N LEU A 124 10.82 8.63 5.51
CA LEU A 124 12.09 7.94 5.34
C LEU A 124 12.34 6.81 6.36
N GLY A 125 11.46 6.68 7.36
CA GLY A 125 11.65 5.76 8.48
C GLY A 125 12.46 6.37 9.63
N SER A 126 12.52 5.64 10.75
CA SER A 126 13.10 6.12 12.02
C SER A 126 14.61 6.32 12.03
N GLN A 127 15.30 5.96 10.95
CA GLN A 127 16.72 6.30 10.79
C GLN A 127 16.95 7.78 10.41
N TRP A 128 15.88 8.50 10.11
CA TRP A 128 15.91 9.91 9.72
C TRP A 128 14.97 10.73 10.58
N ALA A 129 15.36 11.93 10.89
CA ALA A 129 14.56 12.86 11.66
C ALA A 129 14.69 14.31 11.15
N LEU A 130 13.69 15.11 11.47
CA LEU A 130 13.74 16.56 11.35
C LEU A 130 14.79 17.10 12.33
N PRO A 131 15.77 17.94 11.88
CA PRO A 131 16.79 18.46 12.74
C PRO A 131 16.20 19.34 13.85
N THR A 132 16.75 19.25 15.04
CA THR A 132 16.44 20.19 16.11
C THR A 132 17.02 21.56 15.83
N ALA A 133 16.50 22.61 16.49
CA ALA A 133 17.07 23.96 16.43
C ALA A 133 18.51 23.97 16.90
N ALA A 134 18.89 23.17 17.90
CA ALA A 134 20.26 23.04 18.37
C ALA A 134 21.20 22.48 17.28
N GLN A 135 20.78 21.46 16.53
CA GLN A 135 21.54 20.91 15.42
C GLN A 135 21.70 21.92 14.26
N LEU A 136 20.63 22.66 13.95
CA LEU A 136 20.73 23.76 12.96
C LEU A 136 21.64 24.87 13.41
N GLN A 137 21.62 25.25 14.71
CA GLN A 137 22.52 26.22 15.27
C GLN A 137 23.98 25.74 15.23
N GLU A 138 24.22 24.48 15.59
CA GLU A 138 25.53 23.84 15.48
C GLU A 138 26.09 23.90 14.05
N LEU A 139 25.21 23.63 13.04
CA LEU A 139 25.58 23.75 11.62
C LEU A 139 25.99 25.19 11.26
N ILE A 140 25.27 26.20 11.80
CA ILE A 140 25.60 27.61 11.60
C ILE A 140 26.97 27.98 12.21
N ASP A 141 27.23 27.49 13.43
CA ASP A 141 28.38 27.90 14.24
C ASP A 141 29.69 27.19 13.86
N ASN A 142 29.61 25.94 13.38
CA ASN A 142 30.77 25.08 13.19
C ASN A 142 31.13 24.81 11.72
N CYS A 143 30.33 25.27 10.76
CA CYS A 143 30.62 25.05 9.34
C CYS A 143 30.97 26.33 8.60
N THR A 144 31.76 26.20 7.55
CA THR A 144 31.98 27.25 6.57
C THR A 144 30.86 27.31 5.56
N TRP A 145 30.22 28.48 5.42
CA TRP A 145 29.09 28.70 4.51
C TRP A 145 29.52 29.53 3.32
N THR A 146 29.52 28.91 2.12
CA THR A 146 29.91 29.59 0.88
C THR A 146 28.67 29.67 -0.04
N TRP A 147 28.25 30.92 -0.34
CA TRP A 147 27.18 31.15 -1.32
C TRP A 147 27.65 30.74 -2.71
N SER A 148 27.00 29.80 -3.32
CA SER A 148 27.47 29.14 -4.55
C SER A 148 26.34 28.76 -5.46
N ARG A 149 26.67 28.09 -6.57
CA ARG A 149 25.75 27.39 -7.45
C ARG A 149 26.18 25.93 -7.53
N TYR A 150 25.21 25.03 -7.37
CA TYR A 150 25.39 23.63 -7.64
C TYR A 150 24.44 23.25 -8.78
N ASN A 151 24.94 22.74 -9.90
CA ASN A 151 24.16 22.45 -11.13
C ASN A 151 23.19 23.59 -11.56
N GLY A 152 23.61 24.83 -11.41
CA GLY A 152 22.79 26.00 -11.75
C GLY A 152 21.88 26.50 -10.64
N THR A 153 21.57 25.71 -9.64
CA THR A 153 20.75 26.11 -8.47
C THR A 153 21.60 26.93 -7.48
N LYS A 154 21.10 28.10 -7.07
CA LYS A 154 21.71 28.91 -6.06
C LYS A 154 21.45 28.37 -4.66
N GLY A 155 22.42 28.54 -3.76
CA GLY A 155 22.29 28.11 -2.37
C GLY A 155 23.60 28.23 -1.61
N TYR A 156 23.71 27.58 -0.48
CA TYR A 156 24.93 27.47 0.27
C TYR A 156 25.57 26.08 0.14
N THR A 157 26.87 26.08 -0.21
CA THR A 157 27.74 24.96 0.14
C THR A 157 28.14 25.11 1.58
N VAL A 158 27.78 24.17 2.43
CA VAL A 158 28.06 24.14 3.86
C VAL A 158 29.11 23.07 4.09
N THR A 159 30.33 23.51 4.42
CA THR A 159 31.52 22.66 4.58
C THR A 159 31.85 22.51 6.06
N GLY A 160 31.89 21.27 6.51
CA GLY A 160 32.23 20.92 7.88
C GLY A 160 33.74 20.99 8.19
N THR A 161 34.07 20.74 9.43
CA THR A 161 35.48 20.82 9.94
C THR A 161 36.35 19.72 9.35
N ASN A 162 35.77 18.61 8.88
CA ASN A 162 36.48 17.50 8.25
C ASN A 162 36.62 17.66 6.71
N GLY A 163 36.12 18.77 6.13
CA GLY A 163 36.19 19.06 4.71
C GLY A 163 35.01 18.50 3.88
N ASN A 164 34.20 17.66 4.45
CA ASN A 164 32.96 17.20 3.78
C ASN A 164 31.95 18.35 3.69
N SER A 165 31.06 18.30 2.71
CA SER A 165 30.07 19.34 2.50
C SER A 165 28.71 18.82 2.08
N ILE A 166 27.69 19.61 2.40
CA ILE A 166 26.33 19.49 1.87
C ILE A 166 25.95 20.77 1.12
N PHE A 167 25.02 20.67 0.18
CA PHE A 167 24.46 21.83 -0.50
C PHE A 167 23.05 22.10 -0.02
N LEU A 168 22.76 23.31 0.44
CA LEU A 168 21.44 23.78 0.84
C LEU A 168 20.89 24.73 -0.23
N PRO A 169 19.95 24.28 -1.11
CA PRO A 169 19.29 25.11 -2.11
C PRO A 169 18.61 26.34 -1.49
N ALA A 170 18.70 27.49 -2.14
CA ALA A 170 17.80 28.62 -1.90
C ALA A 170 16.42 28.31 -2.49
N ALA A 171 15.72 27.36 -1.89
CA ALA A 171 14.49 26.78 -2.40
C ALA A 171 13.28 27.73 -2.30
N GLY A 172 13.38 28.81 -1.52
CA GLY A 172 12.26 29.68 -1.23
C GLY A 172 11.29 29.07 -0.22
N ASN A 173 10.06 29.55 -0.26
CA ASN A 173 8.96 29.14 0.61
C ASN A 173 7.61 29.21 -0.12
N ILE A 174 6.57 28.63 0.47
CA ILE A 174 5.18 28.82 0.04
C ILE A 174 4.42 29.47 1.20
N PHE A 175 3.74 30.59 0.91
CA PHE A 175 3.00 31.37 1.90
C PHE A 175 1.57 31.69 1.42
N ASN A 176 0.59 31.37 2.25
CA ASN A 176 -0.83 31.68 2.06
C ASN A 176 -1.35 31.38 0.66
N GLY A 177 -1.07 30.18 0.17
CA GLY A 177 -1.49 29.74 -1.14
C GLY A 177 -0.56 28.67 -1.73
N SER A 178 -0.38 28.71 -3.04
CA SER A 178 0.45 27.76 -3.80
C SER A 178 1.65 28.40 -4.51
N THR A 179 1.85 29.70 -4.34
CA THR A 179 2.94 30.42 -5.01
C THR A 179 4.26 30.17 -4.30
N HIS A 180 5.28 29.81 -5.07
CA HIS A 180 6.65 29.71 -4.59
C HIS A 180 7.33 31.08 -4.59
N ASP A 181 7.60 31.60 -3.39
CA ASP A 181 8.28 32.88 -3.19
C ASP A 181 9.76 32.66 -2.87
N ASN A 182 10.58 33.68 -3.16
CA ASN A 182 12.00 33.76 -2.78
C ASN A 182 12.90 32.64 -3.38
N THR A 183 12.43 31.86 -4.34
CA THR A 183 13.22 30.82 -5.01
C THR A 183 14.49 31.44 -5.64
N GLY A 184 15.63 30.81 -5.41
CA GLY A 184 16.95 31.28 -5.87
C GLY A 184 17.52 32.47 -5.11
N THR A 185 16.84 32.96 -4.06
CA THR A 185 17.27 34.08 -3.22
C THR A 185 17.37 33.74 -1.74
N CYS A 186 16.43 32.95 -1.20
CA CYS A 186 16.39 32.55 0.20
C CYS A 186 16.17 31.04 0.35
N GLY A 187 16.67 30.48 1.46
CA GLY A 187 16.30 29.12 1.91
C GLY A 187 15.59 29.15 3.25
N PHE A 188 14.59 28.30 3.40
CA PHE A 188 13.78 28.16 4.62
C PHE A 188 13.65 26.69 4.96
N TYR A 189 14.20 26.30 6.12
CA TYR A 189 14.31 24.89 6.52
C TYR A 189 13.76 24.70 7.94
N TRP A 190 12.69 23.92 8.08
CA TRP A 190 12.10 23.66 9.39
C TRP A 190 13.07 23.01 10.36
N SER A 191 13.00 23.43 11.63
CA SER A 191 13.50 22.63 12.75
C SER A 191 12.37 21.83 13.39
N ALA A 192 12.71 20.87 14.21
CA ALA A 192 11.74 20.10 14.99
C ALA A 192 11.12 20.88 16.15
N ASN A 193 11.65 22.06 16.49
CA ASN A 193 11.23 22.78 17.68
C ASN A 193 10.08 23.74 17.41
N SER A 194 9.06 23.70 18.28
CA SER A 194 8.04 24.75 18.34
C SER A 194 8.66 26.06 18.80
N ALA A 195 8.00 27.18 18.50
CA ALA A 195 8.30 28.48 19.11
C ALA A 195 7.49 28.66 20.42
N ALA A 196 7.79 29.72 21.14
CA ALA A 196 7.01 30.12 22.32
C ALA A 196 5.57 30.46 21.99
N THR A 197 5.32 31.01 20.80
CA THR A 197 3.98 31.28 20.28
C THR A 197 3.39 29.99 19.66
N ALA A 198 2.23 29.55 20.11
CA ALA A 198 1.60 28.30 19.69
C ALA A 198 1.37 28.15 18.16
N SER A 199 1.21 29.28 17.45
CA SER A 199 1.06 29.29 15.99
C SER A 199 2.38 29.19 15.23
N LYS A 200 3.54 29.24 15.91
CA LYS A 200 4.85 29.34 15.27
C LYS A 200 5.75 28.14 15.58
N ALA A 201 6.72 27.93 14.70
CA ALA A 201 7.81 26.99 14.89
C ALA A 201 9.14 27.60 14.42
N GLN A 202 10.25 27.03 14.90
CA GLN A 202 11.57 27.48 14.58
C GLN A 202 12.06 26.93 13.24
N PHE A 203 12.86 27.71 12.52
CA PHE A 203 13.44 27.33 11.24
C PHE A 203 14.78 28.00 11.00
N LEU A 204 15.63 27.40 10.17
CA LEU A 204 16.80 28.02 9.60
C LEU A 204 16.38 28.85 8.39
N GLY A 205 16.56 30.16 8.46
CA GLY A 205 16.43 31.08 7.33
C GLY A 205 17.78 31.58 6.85
N PHE A 206 17.99 31.63 5.53
CA PHE A 206 19.19 32.22 4.95
C PHE A 206 18.94 32.93 3.61
N LYS A 207 19.80 33.88 3.32
CA LYS A 207 20.03 34.51 2.01
C LYS A 207 21.52 34.78 1.86
N ASN A 208 21.97 35.23 0.68
CA ASN A 208 23.38 35.53 0.50
C ASN A 208 23.93 36.54 1.58
N GLY A 209 24.93 36.10 2.31
CA GLY A 209 25.55 36.87 3.40
C GLY A 209 24.85 36.80 4.77
N GLU A 210 23.71 36.15 4.87
CA GLU A 210 22.93 36.05 6.13
C GLU A 210 22.38 34.63 6.33
N ARG A 211 22.50 34.14 7.56
CA ARG A 211 21.88 32.88 8.02
C ARG A 211 21.62 32.94 9.52
N LYS A 212 20.44 32.52 9.96
CA LYS A 212 20.07 32.49 11.39
C LYS A 212 18.85 31.63 11.65
N LEU A 213 18.66 31.19 12.90
CA LEU A 213 17.42 30.66 13.38
C LEU A 213 16.37 31.76 13.52
N GLN A 214 15.15 31.45 13.12
CA GLN A 214 14.01 32.36 13.12
C GLN A 214 12.73 31.56 13.49
N GLU A 215 11.63 32.29 13.63
CA GLU A 215 10.30 31.71 13.91
C GLU A 215 9.28 32.15 12.85
N ASN A 216 8.45 31.24 12.40
CA ASN A 216 7.35 31.56 11.48
C ASN A 216 6.11 30.70 11.74
N MET A 217 5.00 31.08 11.07
CA MET A 217 3.75 30.36 11.17
C MET A 217 3.90 28.91 10.73
N ARG A 218 3.28 27.97 11.45
CA ARG A 218 3.38 26.52 11.22
C ARG A 218 2.78 26.07 9.89
N ASP A 219 1.81 26.81 9.38
CA ASP A 219 1.10 26.54 8.13
C ASP A 219 1.86 26.92 6.86
N MET A 220 3.04 27.52 6.99
CA MET A 220 3.89 27.84 5.85
C MET A 220 4.60 26.60 5.29
N GLY A 221 4.79 26.57 3.97
CA GLY A 221 5.53 25.53 3.28
C GLY A 221 7.04 25.83 3.28
N PHE A 222 7.83 25.08 4.05
CA PHE A 222 9.30 25.12 4.08
C PHE A 222 9.89 23.75 3.78
N CYS A 223 11.16 23.74 3.37
CA CYS A 223 11.90 22.50 3.14
C CYS A 223 12.29 21.81 4.46
N ILE A 224 12.63 20.53 4.35
CA ILE A 224 13.25 19.74 5.42
C ILE A 224 14.59 19.23 4.91
N ARG A 225 15.68 19.47 5.66
CA ARG A 225 16.96 18.78 5.49
C ARG A 225 17.08 17.76 6.61
N PRO A 226 16.87 16.46 6.35
CA PRO A 226 16.92 15.46 7.40
C PRO A 226 18.29 15.31 8.07
N VAL A 227 18.29 14.81 9.30
CA VAL A 227 19.47 14.29 10.01
C VAL A 227 19.31 12.82 10.29
N ALA A 228 20.42 12.08 10.32
CA ALA A 228 20.39 10.68 10.71
C ALA A 228 20.01 10.54 12.20
N HIS A 229 19.17 9.59 12.49
CA HIS A 229 18.70 9.27 13.83
C HIS A 229 19.02 7.81 14.16
N GLN A 230 19.42 7.54 15.40
CA GLN A 230 19.66 6.19 15.89
C GLN A 230 18.55 5.83 16.90
N PRO A 231 17.59 4.97 16.53
CA PRO A 231 16.55 4.51 17.42
C PRO A 231 17.13 3.78 18.64
N GLN A 232 16.48 3.91 19.79
CA GLN A 232 16.82 3.11 20.96
C GLN A 232 16.60 1.63 20.67
N THR A 233 17.45 0.77 21.25
CA THR A 233 17.31 -0.68 21.15
C THR A 233 16.97 -1.27 22.51
N LYS A 234 15.93 -2.11 22.57
CA LYS A 234 15.49 -2.84 23.76
C LYS A 234 15.56 -4.34 23.53
N ALA A 235 15.98 -5.09 24.53
CA ALA A 235 15.90 -6.55 24.49
C ALA A 235 14.45 -7.01 24.76
N LEU A 236 14.01 -8.05 24.02
CA LEU A 236 12.65 -8.57 24.13
C LEU A 236 12.66 -10.11 24.00
N SER A 237 12.16 -10.81 25.00
CA SER A 237 11.98 -12.26 24.96
C SER A 237 10.54 -12.60 24.54
N LEU A 238 10.41 -13.43 23.52
CA LEU A 238 9.13 -13.80 22.92
C LEU A 238 8.96 -15.33 22.89
N ASN A 239 7.72 -15.78 23.00
CA ASN A 239 7.37 -17.18 22.84
C ASN A 239 6.31 -17.35 21.74
N VAL A 240 6.47 -18.40 20.93
CA VAL A 240 5.46 -18.82 19.97
C VAL A 240 4.28 -19.43 20.76
N GLY A 241 3.10 -18.88 20.56
CA GLY A 241 1.86 -19.32 21.20
C GLY A 241 1.25 -20.56 20.56
N SER A 242 0.10 -21.00 21.08
CA SER A 242 -0.65 -22.12 20.48
C SER A 242 -1.23 -21.76 19.12
N PRO A 243 -1.35 -22.75 18.21
CA PRO A 243 -1.93 -22.49 16.89
C PRO A 243 -3.39 -22.02 16.97
N THR A 244 -3.80 -21.16 16.05
CA THR A 244 -5.17 -20.64 15.97
C THR A 244 -6.21 -21.73 15.65
N GLY A 245 -5.77 -22.86 15.12
CA GLY A 245 -6.64 -23.97 14.69
C GLY A 245 -7.31 -23.73 13.33
N THR A 246 -7.06 -22.58 12.70
CA THR A 246 -7.60 -22.25 11.37
C THR A 246 -6.47 -22.24 10.36
N PRO A 247 -6.39 -23.22 9.43
CA PRO A 247 -5.43 -23.18 8.33
C PRO A 247 -5.69 -21.97 7.43
N LEU A 248 -4.60 -21.34 6.98
CA LEU A 248 -4.65 -20.21 6.05
C LEU A 248 -5.29 -20.64 4.74
N GLN A 249 -6.34 -19.96 4.32
CA GLN A 249 -6.91 -20.09 2.98
C GLN A 249 -6.12 -19.25 1.98
N GLY A 250 -5.87 -17.98 2.32
CA GLY A 250 -5.05 -17.13 1.45
C GLY A 250 -4.86 -15.71 1.95
N ILE A 251 -3.84 -15.06 1.38
CA ILE A 251 -3.58 -13.63 1.47
C ILE A 251 -3.67 -13.11 0.03
N GLY A 252 -4.72 -12.37 -0.29
CA GLY A 252 -5.09 -12.03 -1.65
C GLY A 252 -5.30 -10.56 -1.89
N VAL A 253 -5.82 -10.26 -3.05
CA VAL A 253 -6.06 -8.90 -3.53
C VAL A 253 -7.40 -8.80 -4.25
N GLU A 254 -7.98 -7.61 -4.23
CA GLU A 254 -9.03 -7.25 -5.18
C GLU A 254 -8.43 -7.05 -6.56
N PHE A 255 -9.07 -7.62 -7.58
CA PHE A 255 -8.64 -7.53 -8.96
C PHE A 255 -9.87 -7.36 -9.86
N ASP A 256 -10.07 -6.17 -10.40
CA ASP A 256 -11.30 -5.77 -11.06
C ASP A 256 -11.20 -5.76 -12.59
N PRO A 257 -11.87 -6.70 -13.31
CA PRO A 257 -11.88 -6.73 -14.76
C PRO A 257 -12.48 -5.46 -15.39
N HIS A 258 -13.42 -4.83 -14.69
CA HIS A 258 -14.07 -3.60 -15.13
C HIS A 258 -13.06 -2.50 -15.51
N PHE A 259 -11.97 -2.38 -14.78
CA PHE A 259 -10.95 -1.36 -15.05
C PHE A 259 -10.12 -1.67 -16.29
N LEU A 260 -9.95 -2.92 -16.62
CA LEU A 260 -9.29 -3.31 -17.88
C LEU A 260 -10.13 -2.88 -19.08
N THR A 261 -11.45 -2.98 -19.02
CA THR A 261 -12.36 -2.58 -20.11
C THR A 261 -12.57 -1.08 -20.16
N ALA A 262 -12.81 -0.41 -19.06
CA ALA A 262 -12.91 1.05 -19.00
C ALA A 262 -11.63 1.70 -19.52
N CYS A 263 -10.50 1.13 -19.18
CA CYS A 263 -9.19 1.54 -19.62
C CYS A 263 -8.98 1.32 -21.13
N LEU A 264 -9.45 0.22 -21.68
CA LEU A 264 -9.36 -0.09 -23.10
C LEU A 264 -10.29 0.78 -23.95
N ALA A 265 -11.49 1.10 -23.46
CA ALA A 265 -12.53 1.78 -24.24
C ALA A 265 -12.38 3.31 -24.30
N LYS A 266 -11.71 3.93 -23.32
CA LYS A 266 -11.70 5.39 -23.15
C LYS A 266 -10.32 6.03 -23.03
N ASN A 267 -9.24 5.30 -23.21
CA ASN A 267 -7.85 5.71 -22.91
C ASN A 267 -7.67 6.22 -21.45
N ASP A 268 -8.57 5.84 -20.56
CA ASP A 268 -8.68 6.33 -19.19
C ASP A 268 -8.04 5.40 -18.16
N GLY A 269 -7.34 4.36 -18.62
CA GLY A 269 -6.80 3.35 -17.70
C GLY A 269 -5.65 2.53 -18.29
N ALA A 270 -5.48 1.26 -17.87
CA ALA A 270 -4.38 0.39 -18.30
C ALA A 270 -4.37 0.24 -19.83
N ARG A 271 -3.24 0.55 -20.43
CA ARG A 271 -3.05 0.32 -21.86
C ARG A 271 -3.05 -1.19 -22.11
N PRO A 272 -3.47 -1.67 -23.28
CA PRO A 272 -3.42 -3.12 -23.59
C PRO A 272 -2.06 -3.77 -23.31
N ALA A 273 -0.97 -3.06 -23.59
CA ALA A 273 0.39 -3.51 -23.31
C ALA A 273 0.74 -3.60 -21.81
N ASP A 274 0.00 -2.93 -20.93
CA ASP A 274 0.29 -2.92 -19.50
C ASP A 274 -0.08 -4.26 -18.86
N TRP A 275 -1.02 -4.99 -19.44
CA TRP A 275 -1.33 -6.35 -19.01
C TRP A 275 -0.08 -7.24 -19.04
N ASP A 276 0.59 -7.34 -20.19
CA ASP A 276 1.74 -8.21 -20.36
C ASP A 276 3.02 -7.64 -19.74
N ASN A 277 3.19 -6.32 -19.75
CA ASN A 277 4.43 -5.68 -19.32
C ASN A 277 4.47 -5.32 -17.84
N ILE A 278 3.32 -5.13 -17.18
CA ILE A 278 3.23 -4.65 -15.79
C ILE A 278 2.44 -5.62 -14.93
N ILE A 279 1.16 -5.88 -15.26
CA ILE A 279 0.25 -6.61 -14.38
C ILE A 279 0.68 -8.06 -14.21
N VAL A 280 0.79 -8.81 -15.30
CA VAL A 280 1.13 -10.24 -15.27
C VAL A 280 2.49 -10.49 -14.60
N PRO A 281 3.59 -9.77 -14.95
CA PRO A 281 4.87 -9.98 -14.28
C PRO A 281 4.83 -9.69 -12.78
N ARG A 282 4.10 -8.67 -12.32
CA ARG A 282 4.01 -8.33 -10.90
C ARG A 282 3.17 -9.32 -10.13
N VAL A 283 2.03 -9.74 -10.66
CA VAL A 283 1.18 -10.77 -10.04
C VAL A 283 1.98 -12.08 -9.87
N LYS A 284 2.71 -12.50 -10.91
CA LYS A 284 3.57 -13.69 -10.84
C LYS A 284 4.69 -13.57 -9.81
N LYS A 285 5.26 -12.39 -9.62
CA LYS A 285 6.27 -12.13 -8.58
C LYS A 285 5.64 -12.09 -7.18
N MET A 286 4.59 -11.31 -7.01
CA MET A 286 3.90 -11.09 -5.75
C MET A 286 3.18 -12.35 -5.24
N ARG A 287 2.65 -13.20 -6.14
CA ARG A 287 1.95 -14.46 -5.86
C ARG A 287 0.79 -14.33 -4.86
N PRO A 288 -0.17 -13.44 -5.06
CA PRO A 288 -1.36 -13.43 -4.22
C PRO A 288 -2.06 -14.78 -4.31
N HIS A 289 -2.60 -15.25 -3.17
CA HIS A 289 -3.17 -16.61 -3.07
C HIS A 289 -4.62 -16.66 -3.56
N ASN A 290 -5.30 -15.53 -3.53
CA ASN A 290 -6.67 -15.40 -4.02
C ASN A 290 -6.87 -14.05 -4.70
N PHE A 291 -7.74 -14.04 -5.71
CA PHE A 291 -8.29 -12.85 -6.33
C PHE A 291 -9.75 -12.74 -5.92
N ARG A 292 -10.11 -11.62 -5.33
CA ARG A 292 -11.47 -11.19 -5.18
C ARG A 292 -11.82 -10.41 -6.43
N VAL A 293 -12.77 -10.92 -7.23
CA VAL A 293 -13.03 -10.43 -8.58
C VAL A 293 -14.44 -9.91 -8.67
N TRP A 294 -14.56 -8.64 -8.93
CA TRP A 294 -15.83 -7.97 -9.12
C TRP A 294 -16.49 -8.38 -10.44
N VAL A 295 -17.80 -8.68 -10.40
CA VAL A 295 -18.60 -8.97 -11.56
C VAL A 295 -19.95 -8.24 -11.52
N LEU A 296 -20.48 -7.91 -12.70
CA LEU A 296 -21.78 -7.28 -12.85
C LEU A 296 -22.70 -8.13 -13.74
N SER A 297 -23.95 -8.22 -13.36
CA SER A 297 -24.98 -9.02 -14.05
C SER A 297 -25.12 -8.66 -15.54
N GLN A 298 -25.04 -7.37 -15.87
CA GLN A 298 -25.21 -6.91 -17.25
C GLN A 298 -24.05 -7.25 -18.20
N TRP A 299 -22.92 -7.76 -17.70
CA TRP A 299 -21.79 -8.13 -18.57
C TRP A 299 -22.11 -9.27 -19.51
N PHE A 300 -23.00 -10.17 -19.11
CA PHE A 300 -23.39 -11.32 -19.89
C PHE A 300 -24.91 -11.44 -20.08
N GLU A 301 -25.70 -10.76 -19.25
CA GLU A 301 -27.17 -10.71 -19.31
C GLU A 301 -27.66 -9.25 -19.24
N PRO A 302 -27.46 -8.43 -20.28
CA PRO A 302 -27.87 -7.04 -20.30
C PRO A 302 -29.39 -6.84 -20.30
N VAL A 303 -30.13 -7.84 -20.72
CA VAL A 303 -31.60 -7.92 -20.72
C VAL A 303 -31.97 -9.29 -20.18
N ASN A 304 -33.01 -9.35 -19.33
CA ASN A 304 -33.49 -10.62 -18.79
C ASN A 304 -33.82 -11.63 -19.91
N ASP A 305 -33.36 -12.85 -19.76
CA ASP A 305 -33.44 -13.87 -20.79
C ASP A 305 -34.86 -14.34 -21.07
N ASN A 306 -35.72 -14.52 -20.02
CA ASN A 306 -37.09 -15.04 -20.20
C ASN A 306 -38.08 -14.75 -19.05
N ASN A 307 -37.70 -14.16 -17.92
CA ASN A 307 -38.48 -13.97 -16.68
C ASN A 307 -38.96 -15.29 -16.02
N ASP A 308 -38.26 -16.40 -16.25
CA ASP A 308 -38.50 -17.69 -15.55
C ASP A 308 -37.17 -18.21 -14.96
N PRO A 309 -36.91 -17.98 -13.68
CA PRO A 309 -35.62 -18.33 -13.06
C PRO A 309 -35.35 -19.84 -12.98
N ASN A 310 -36.31 -20.68 -13.40
CA ASN A 310 -36.15 -22.13 -13.44
C ASN A 310 -35.75 -22.65 -14.82
N THR A 311 -35.81 -21.80 -15.85
CA THR A 311 -35.55 -22.19 -17.25
C THR A 311 -34.62 -21.16 -17.89
N THR A 312 -33.34 -21.49 -17.98
CA THR A 312 -32.33 -20.56 -18.54
C THR A 312 -32.34 -20.58 -20.07
N ASN A 313 -32.54 -19.43 -20.70
CA ASN A 313 -32.40 -19.26 -22.14
C ASN A 313 -30.95 -18.86 -22.50
N TRP A 314 -30.09 -19.86 -22.66
CA TRP A 314 -28.68 -19.68 -22.95
C TRP A 314 -28.40 -18.89 -24.24
N ASP A 315 -29.30 -18.92 -25.21
CA ASP A 315 -29.16 -18.21 -26.51
C ASP A 315 -29.38 -16.71 -26.37
N ALA A 316 -30.01 -16.23 -25.29
CA ALA A 316 -30.20 -14.82 -24.98
C ALA A 316 -28.99 -14.20 -24.27
N LEU A 317 -28.04 -15.01 -23.79
CA LEU A 317 -26.88 -14.56 -23.02
C LEU A 317 -25.70 -14.23 -23.94
N ASN A 318 -24.91 -13.22 -23.56
CA ASN A 318 -23.73 -12.82 -24.32
C ASN A 318 -22.44 -12.90 -23.48
N PHE A 319 -21.74 -13.99 -23.55
CA PHE A 319 -20.45 -14.18 -22.88
C PHE A 319 -19.23 -13.66 -23.66
N ASN A 320 -19.45 -12.88 -24.74
CA ASN A 320 -18.38 -12.36 -25.59
C ASN A 320 -18.25 -10.84 -25.52
N THR A 321 -18.73 -10.22 -24.44
CA THR A 321 -18.57 -8.80 -24.21
C THR A 321 -17.12 -8.44 -23.83
N PRO A 322 -16.67 -7.19 -24.00
CA PRO A 322 -15.34 -6.77 -23.56
C PRO A 322 -15.08 -7.04 -22.08
N GLU A 323 -16.09 -6.88 -21.23
CA GLU A 323 -16.02 -7.14 -19.79
C GLU A 323 -15.80 -8.64 -19.49
N MET A 324 -16.50 -9.51 -20.21
CA MET A 324 -16.28 -10.96 -20.08
C MET A 324 -14.89 -11.35 -20.59
N GLN A 325 -14.39 -10.74 -21.66
CA GLN A 325 -13.01 -10.99 -22.14
C GLN A 325 -11.96 -10.53 -21.13
N ALA A 326 -12.20 -9.42 -20.42
CA ALA A 326 -11.33 -8.98 -19.32
C ALA A 326 -11.37 -9.95 -18.15
N LEU A 327 -12.56 -10.42 -17.76
CA LEU A 327 -12.72 -11.44 -16.73
C LEU A 327 -11.93 -12.71 -17.08
N TYR A 328 -12.03 -13.20 -18.31
CA TYR A 328 -11.28 -14.41 -18.72
C TYR A 328 -9.78 -14.22 -18.59
N LYS A 329 -9.24 -13.05 -18.95
CA LYS A 329 -7.80 -12.76 -18.76
C LYS A 329 -7.36 -12.88 -17.30
N GLU A 330 -8.18 -12.40 -16.38
CA GLU A 330 -7.87 -12.51 -14.94
C GLU A 330 -7.97 -13.95 -14.44
N LEU A 331 -8.96 -14.70 -14.91
CA LEU A 331 -9.12 -16.11 -14.58
C LEU A 331 -8.00 -16.98 -15.19
N ASP A 332 -7.56 -16.68 -16.41
CA ASP A 332 -6.41 -17.34 -17.04
C ASP A 332 -5.12 -17.10 -16.19
N LEU A 333 -4.94 -15.89 -15.70
CA LEU A 333 -3.82 -15.56 -14.82
C LEU A 333 -3.94 -16.25 -13.45
N ALA A 334 -5.15 -16.40 -12.92
CA ALA A 334 -5.40 -17.14 -11.68
C ALA A 334 -5.07 -18.62 -11.86
N GLU A 335 -5.51 -19.26 -12.96
CA GLU A 335 -5.12 -20.65 -13.28
C GLU A 335 -3.62 -20.81 -13.40
N GLU A 336 -2.94 -19.90 -14.09
CA GLU A 336 -1.48 -19.92 -14.28
C GLU A 336 -0.70 -19.79 -12.97
N THR A 337 -1.18 -18.95 -12.06
CA THR A 337 -0.51 -18.66 -10.77
C THR A 337 -0.95 -19.58 -9.64
N GLY A 338 -2.04 -20.32 -9.83
CA GLY A 338 -2.66 -21.16 -8.81
C GLY A 338 -3.42 -20.37 -7.73
N ALA A 339 -3.84 -19.12 -8.04
CA ALA A 339 -4.66 -18.32 -7.15
C ALA A 339 -6.11 -18.81 -7.18
N GLU A 340 -6.77 -18.86 -6.01
CA GLU A 340 -8.21 -19.11 -5.94
C GLU A 340 -8.98 -17.82 -6.27
N VAL A 341 -10.16 -17.95 -6.88
CA VAL A 341 -11.02 -16.82 -7.24
C VAL A 341 -12.32 -16.85 -6.46
N THR A 342 -12.65 -15.69 -5.88
CA THR A 342 -13.98 -15.38 -5.36
C THR A 342 -14.66 -14.42 -6.33
N LEU A 343 -15.71 -14.85 -6.98
CA LEU A 343 -16.57 -13.96 -7.76
C LEU A 343 -17.44 -13.14 -6.83
N VAL A 344 -17.43 -11.82 -6.96
CA VAL A 344 -18.24 -10.93 -6.14
C VAL A 344 -19.23 -10.19 -7.01
N PHE A 345 -20.51 -10.50 -6.86
CA PHE A 345 -21.56 -9.73 -7.50
C PHE A 345 -21.71 -8.39 -6.80
N TRP A 346 -21.41 -7.31 -7.53
CA TRP A 346 -21.33 -5.99 -6.89
C TRP A 346 -22.70 -5.41 -6.51
N GLY A 347 -23.71 -5.73 -7.26
CA GLY A 347 -25.09 -5.31 -7.07
C GLY A 347 -25.78 -4.99 -8.38
N ALA A 348 -27.08 -4.70 -8.32
CA ALA A 348 -27.86 -4.30 -9.48
C ALA A 348 -27.50 -2.85 -9.88
N SER A 349 -27.19 -2.61 -11.14
CA SER A 349 -26.91 -1.29 -11.67
C SER A 349 -28.20 -0.56 -12.07
N ALA A 350 -28.26 0.75 -11.86
CA ALA A 350 -29.43 1.59 -12.15
C ALA A 350 -29.94 1.49 -13.60
N ASN A 351 -29.07 1.21 -14.53
CA ASN A 351 -29.38 1.08 -15.96
C ASN A 351 -29.62 -0.37 -16.43
N THR A 352 -29.78 -1.30 -15.50
CA THR A 352 -30.05 -2.71 -15.81
C THR A 352 -31.51 -3.08 -15.57
N TRP A 353 -31.97 -4.13 -16.20
CA TRP A 353 -33.29 -4.72 -15.96
C TRP A 353 -33.47 -5.13 -14.49
N MET A 354 -32.40 -5.50 -13.82
CA MET A 354 -32.39 -5.96 -12.44
C MET A 354 -32.62 -4.87 -11.40
N ALA A 355 -32.39 -3.61 -11.74
CA ALA A 355 -32.51 -2.50 -10.79
C ALA A 355 -33.95 -2.04 -10.49
N GLY A 356 -34.95 -2.54 -11.22
CA GLY A 356 -36.35 -2.27 -10.92
C GLY A 356 -36.80 -0.81 -11.17
N GLY A 357 -36.14 -0.09 -12.08
CA GLY A 357 -36.44 1.30 -12.40
C GLY A 357 -35.87 2.32 -11.42
N GLN A 358 -35.02 1.90 -10.48
CA GLN A 358 -34.31 2.80 -9.58
C GLN A 358 -33.32 3.68 -10.38
N THR A 359 -33.14 4.92 -9.95
CA THR A 359 -32.24 5.88 -10.59
C THR A 359 -31.17 6.36 -9.62
N GLY A 360 -30.02 6.75 -10.14
CA GLY A 360 -28.90 7.32 -9.38
C GLY A 360 -27.67 6.43 -9.36
N ASN A 361 -27.44 5.70 -8.30
CA ASN A 361 -26.25 4.88 -8.15
C ASN A 361 -26.39 3.48 -8.77
N TRP A 362 -25.30 2.76 -8.89
CA TRP A 362 -25.19 1.46 -9.54
C TRP A 362 -25.18 0.27 -8.56
N LEU A 363 -25.32 0.54 -7.24
CA LEU A 363 -25.32 -0.48 -6.18
C LEU A 363 -26.70 -0.61 -5.55
N PHE A 364 -27.64 -1.21 -6.27
CA PHE A 364 -28.98 -1.43 -5.77
C PHE A 364 -29.22 -2.87 -5.33
N VAL A 365 -30.09 -3.03 -4.36
CA VAL A 365 -30.69 -4.34 -4.04
C VAL A 365 -31.45 -4.81 -5.27
N PRO A 366 -31.26 -6.08 -5.72
CA PRO A 366 -32.01 -6.61 -6.85
C PRO A 366 -33.52 -6.58 -6.58
N LYS A 367 -34.30 -6.24 -7.60
CA LYS A 367 -35.78 -6.22 -7.50
C LYS A 367 -36.39 -7.60 -7.44
N ASP A 368 -35.77 -8.58 -8.10
CA ASP A 368 -36.17 -9.99 -8.10
C ASP A 368 -35.02 -10.89 -7.67
N TYR A 369 -35.19 -11.53 -6.52
CA TYR A 369 -34.17 -12.38 -5.93
C TYR A 369 -34.04 -13.74 -6.63
N ASN A 370 -35.07 -14.19 -7.35
CA ASN A 370 -34.99 -15.46 -8.08
C ASN A 370 -34.15 -15.28 -9.35
N GLU A 371 -34.46 -14.24 -10.12
CA GLU A 371 -33.68 -13.84 -11.32
C GLU A 371 -32.23 -13.52 -10.97
N TRP A 372 -32.01 -12.80 -9.85
CA TRP A 372 -30.66 -12.54 -9.37
C TRP A 372 -29.89 -13.83 -9.06
N ALA A 373 -30.56 -14.78 -8.41
CA ALA A 373 -29.96 -16.05 -8.08
C ALA A 373 -29.65 -16.90 -9.33
N GLU A 374 -30.51 -16.84 -10.32
CA GLU A 374 -30.26 -17.50 -11.61
C GLU A 374 -29.05 -16.84 -12.30
N ASN A 375 -29.01 -15.51 -12.42
CA ASN A 375 -27.89 -14.76 -13.00
C ASN A 375 -26.55 -15.14 -12.36
N CYS A 376 -26.48 -15.20 -11.02
CA CYS A 376 -25.28 -15.63 -10.30
C CYS A 376 -24.86 -17.06 -10.67
N ALA A 377 -25.82 -17.98 -10.75
CA ALA A 377 -25.55 -19.37 -11.07
C ALA A 377 -25.20 -19.59 -12.56
N ILE A 378 -25.78 -18.81 -13.47
CA ILE A 378 -25.45 -18.79 -14.91
C ILE A 378 -23.95 -18.50 -15.09
N LEU A 379 -23.45 -17.41 -14.50
CA LEU A 379 -22.05 -17.04 -14.63
C LEU A 379 -21.13 -18.13 -14.06
N ALA A 380 -21.43 -18.60 -12.85
CA ALA A 380 -20.65 -19.65 -12.20
C ALA A 380 -20.61 -20.93 -13.07
N LYS A 381 -21.76 -21.36 -13.60
CA LYS A 381 -21.84 -22.53 -14.50
C LYS A 381 -21.04 -22.32 -15.79
N HIS A 382 -21.20 -21.16 -16.42
CA HIS A 382 -20.45 -20.85 -17.63
C HIS A 382 -18.94 -20.93 -17.40
N LEU A 383 -18.44 -20.31 -16.33
CA LEU A 383 -17.01 -20.29 -16.02
C LEU A 383 -16.48 -21.69 -15.68
N ILE A 384 -17.21 -22.44 -14.87
CA ILE A 384 -16.75 -23.74 -14.36
C ILE A 384 -16.95 -24.88 -15.39
N ASP A 385 -18.14 -24.98 -16.01
CA ASP A 385 -18.49 -26.12 -16.87
C ASP A 385 -18.19 -25.86 -18.35
N THR A 386 -18.37 -24.62 -18.84
CA THR A 386 -18.14 -24.30 -20.26
C THR A 386 -16.71 -23.85 -20.52
N LYS A 387 -16.17 -22.98 -19.64
CA LYS A 387 -14.79 -22.48 -19.76
C LYS A 387 -13.77 -23.36 -19.04
N HIS A 388 -14.23 -24.26 -18.16
CA HIS A 388 -13.41 -25.20 -17.39
C HIS A 388 -12.42 -24.55 -16.40
N TYR A 389 -12.74 -23.36 -15.89
CA TYR A 389 -11.91 -22.74 -14.86
C TYR A 389 -12.00 -23.51 -13.55
N THR A 390 -10.85 -23.94 -13.06
CA THR A 390 -10.69 -24.65 -11.78
C THR A 390 -10.39 -23.70 -10.63
N CYS A 391 -9.93 -22.47 -10.92
CA CYS A 391 -9.61 -21.43 -9.94
C CYS A 391 -10.85 -20.83 -9.28
N VAL A 392 -12.01 -20.84 -9.92
CA VAL A 392 -13.26 -20.27 -9.40
C VAL A 392 -13.79 -21.15 -8.28
N LYS A 393 -13.56 -20.74 -7.02
CA LYS A 393 -13.88 -21.52 -5.81
C LYS A 393 -15.05 -20.96 -5.01
N MET A 394 -15.25 -19.65 -5.05
CA MET A 394 -16.24 -19.00 -4.19
C MET A 394 -17.06 -17.96 -4.95
N LEU A 395 -18.25 -17.72 -4.43
CA LEU A 395 -19.18 -16.71 -4.92
C LEU A 395 -19.73 -15.90 -3.74
N THR A 396 -19.61 -14.58 -3.82
CA THR A 396 -20.26 -13.63 -2.92
C THR A 396 -21.53 -13.08 -3.61
N PRO A 397 -22.70 -13.25 -3.01
CA PRO A 397 -23.99 -12.90 -3.62
C PRO A 397 -24.17 -11.44 -3.98
N ILE A 398 -23.66 -10.55 -3.13
CA ILE A 398 -23.76 -9.10 -3.28
C ILE A 398 -22.72 -8.42 -2.37
N ASN A 399 -22.03 -7.43 -2.90
CA ASN A 399 -21.07 -6.62 -2.15
C ASN A 399 -21.76 -5.71 -1.13
N GLU A 400 -21.25 -5.66 0.09
CA GLU A 400 -21.69 -4.75 1.16
C GLU A 400 -23.21 -4.58 1.28
N PRO A 401 -23.97 -5.67 1.46
CA PRO A 401 -25.45 -5.62 1.41
C PRO A 401 -26.06 -4.71 2.47
N ASN A 402 -25.33 -4.40 3.53
CA ASN A 402 -25.77 -3.53 4.63
C ASN A 402 -25.26 -2.08 4.53
N PHE A 403 -24.50 -1.73 3.47
CA PHE A 403 -23.98 -0.37 3.29
C PHE A 403 -25.05 0.59 2.78
N TYR A 404 -25.16 1.76 3.41
CA TYR A 404 -26.15 2.78 3.06
C TYR A 404 -25.57 4.20 3.10
N PRO A 405 -24.92 4.67 2.05
CA PRO A 405 -24.47 6.06 1.94
C PRO A 405 -25.53 6.93 1.25
N GLY A 406 -26.72 7.07 1.84
CA GLY A 406 -27.72 8.05 1.42
C GLY A 406 -28.43 7.84 0.07
N HIS A 407 -27.87 7.04 -0.84
CA HIS A 407 -28.41 6.81 -2.20
C HIS A 407 -28.59 5.33 -2.55
N TRP A 408 -28.21 4.41 -1.65
CA TRP A 408 -28.28 2.96 -1.86
C TRP A 408 -29.34 2.36 -0.95
N GLN A 409 -29.97 1.27 -1.40
CA GLN A 409 -30.92 0.57 -0.55
C GLN A 409 -30.18 -0.44 0.31
N ARG A 410 -30.26 -0.23 1.62
CA ARG A 410 -29.75 -1.20 2.59
C ARG A 410 -30.59 -2.49 2.54
N MET A 411 -29.92 -3.62 2.41
CA MET A 411 -30.54 -4.92 2.52
C MET A 411 -30.70 -5.33 3.99
N THR A 412 -31.83 -5.94 4.34
CA THR A 412 -31.98 -6.59 5.64
C THR A 412 -31.26 -7.94 5.64
N ALA A 413 -30.84 -8.42 6.80
CA ALA A 413 -30.22 -9.75 6.91
C ALA A 413 -31.20 -10.89 6.48
N GLU A 414 -32.50 -10.70 6.64
CA GLU A 414 -33.51 -11.63 6.16
C GLU A 414 -33.59 -11.65 4.62
N GLY A 415 -33.60 -10.47 3.98
CA GLY A 415 -33.55 -10.36 2.53
C GLY A 415 -32.27 -10.95 1.95
N TYR A 416 -31.14 -10.67 2.60
CA TYR A 416 -29.87 -11.27 2.24
C TYR A 416 -29.87 -12.80 2.35
N ALA A 417 -30.38 -13.34 3.46
CA ALA A 417 -30.52 -14.80 3.62
C ALA A 417 -31.40 -15.43 2.53
N SER A 418 -32.50 -14.76 2.16
CA SER A 418 -33.36 -15.21 1.07
C SER A 418 -32.59 -15.32 -0.26
N ILE A 419 -31.77 -14.32 -0.61
CA ILE A 419 -30.92 -14.37 -1.80
C ILE A 419 -29.91 -15.54 -1.71
N CYS A 420 -29.24 -15.71 -0.58
CA CYS A 420 -28.25 -16.79 -0.39
C CYS A 420 -28.85 -18.18 -0.62
N HIS A 421 -30.03 -18.46 -0.05
CA HIS A 421 -30.71 -19.75 -0.24
C HIS A 421 -31.15 -19.96 -1.68
N LYS A 422 -31.62 -18.88 -2.35
CA LYS A 422 -32.02 -18.97 -3.76
C LYS A 422 -30.83 -19.26 -4.67
N ILE A 423 -29.67 -18.60 -4.42
CA ILE A 423 -28.43 -18.90 -5.16
C ILE A 423 -27.99 -20.35 -4.92
N ALA A 424 -28.00 -20.82 -3.66
CA ALA A 424 -27.67 -22.21 -3.35
C ALA A 424 -28.58 -23.18 -4.09
N ALA A 425 -29.88 -22.90 -4.15
CA ALA A 425 -30.84 -23.71 -4.91
C ALA A 425 -30.56 -23.70 -6.42
N GLN A 426 -30.19 -22.54 -6.99
CA GLN A 426 -29.86 -22.45 -8.41
C GLN A 426 -28.54 -23.17 -8.74
N LEU A 427 -27.52 -23.06 -7.89
CA LEU A 427 -26.28 -23.83 -8.06
C LEU A 427 -26.54 -25.35 -8.01
N GLN A 428 -27.47 -25.79 -7.15
CA GLN A 428 -27.91 -27.17 -7.09
C GLN A 428 -28.64 -27.56 -8.37
N ARG A 429 -29.62 -26.76 -8.82
CA ARG A 429 -30.39 -27.00 -10.07
C ARG A 429 -29.45 -27.12 -11.28
N MET A 430 -28.43 -26.27 -11.35
CA MET A 430 -27.44 -26.25 -12.42
C MET A 430 -26.35 -27.33 -12.27
N GLY A 431 -26.34 -28.09 -11.18
CA GLY A 431 -25.41 -29.22 -10.95
C GLY A 431 -23.99 -28.82 -10.57
N ILE A 432 -23.77 -27.60 -10.15
CA ILE A 432 -22.41 -27.07 -9.81
C ILE A 432 -22.21 -26.77 -8.31
N ALA A 433 -23.20 -27.00 -7.47
CA ALA A 433 -23.11 -26.70 -6.03
C ALA A 433 -21.93 -27.40 -5.31
N HIS A 434 -21.44 -28.52 -5.83
CA HIS A 434 -20.27 -29.22 -5.29
C HIS A 434 -18.91 -28.65 -5.77
N LYS A 435 -18.91 -27.71 -6.72
CA LYS A 435 -17.71 -27.10 -7.32
C LYS A 435 -17.40 -25.71 -6.80
N ILE A 436 -18.40 -25.01 -6.26
CA ILE A 436 -18.30 -23.62 -5.80
C ILE A 436 -18.97 -23.44 -4.44
N SER A 437 -18.36 -22.70 -3.55
CA SER A 437 -18.87 -22.39 -2.21
C SER A 437 -19.38 -20.97 -2.12
N LEU A 438 -20.36 -20.70 -1.26
CA LEU A 438 -20.81 -19.34 -0.98
C LEU A 438 -19.91 -18.69 0.08
N ASN A 439 -19.38 -17.51 -0.25
CA ASN A 439 -18.64 -16.62 0.64
C ASN A 439 -19.59 -15.51 1.10
N LEU A 440 -20.08 -15.60 2.33
CA LEU A 440 -21.28 -14.90 2.76
C LEU A 440 -20.99 -13.77 3.78
N SER A 441 -21.99 -12.95 3.99
CA SER A 441 -22.07 -11.70 4.70
C SER A 441 -21.49 -10.52 3.89
N ASP A 442 -20.20 -10.47 3.64
CA ASP A 442 -19.54 -9.40 2.88
C ASP A 442 -19.91 -7.99 3.40
N ASN A 443 -20.16 -7.89 4.72
CA ASN A 443 -20.70 -6.70 5.37
C ASN A 443 -19.60 -5.70 5.74
N ILE A 444 -20.00 -4.42 5.84
CA ILE A 444 -19.11 -3.37 6.34
C ILE A 444 -18.69 -3.59 7.80
N ASP A 445 -17.55 -3.07 8.19
CA ASP A 445 -16.88 -3.27 9.47
C ASP A 445 -17.59 -2.65 10.70
N THR A 446 -18.56 -1.77 10.47
CA THR A 446 -19.30 -1.08 11.52
C THR A 446 -20.58 -1.80 11.96
N ASP A 447 -20.97 -2.88 11.29
CA ASP A 447 -22.23 -3.58 11.53
C ASP A 447 -22.03 -5.08 11.82
N VAL A 448 -21.50 -5.38 13.00
CA VAL A 448 -21.34 -6.75 13.48
C VAL A 448 -22.67 -7.48 13.67
N GLN A 449 -23.78 -6.75 13.85
CA GLN A 449 -25.11 -7.36 13.99
C GLN A 449 -25.55 -8.01 12.68
N PHE A 450 -25.25 -7.41 11.55
CA PHE A 450 -25.55 -8.01 10.25
C PHE A 450 -24.81 -9.35 10.08
N LEU A 451 -23.53 -9.43 10.42
CA LEU A 451 -22.77 -10.69 10.40
C LEU A 451 -23.41 -11.73 11.32
N ARG A 452 -23.80 -11.35 12.53
CA ARG A 452 -24.46 -12.26 13.50
C ARG A 452 -25.73 -12.86 12.92
N GLU A 453 -26.57 -12.04 12.29
CA GLU A 453 -27.82 -12.49 11.68
C GLU A 453 -27.57 -13.31 10.42
N ALA A 454 -26.60 -12.92 9.58
CA ALA A 454 -26.19 -13.69 8.40
C ALA A 454 -25.70 -15.09 8.82
N CYS A 455 -24.82 -15.20 9.83
CA CYS A 455 -24.37 -16.48 10.38
C CYS A 455 -25.54 -17.35 10.84
N ALA A 456 -26.47 -16.77 11.62
CA ALA A 456 -27.63 -17.53 12.14
C ALA A 456 -28.60 -18.01 11.07
N ARG A 457 -28.74 -17.24 9.95
CA ARG A 457 -29.74 -17.50 8.91
C ARG A 457 -29.24 -18.29 7.70
N THR A 458 -27.90 -18.35 7.48
CA THR A 458 -27.32 -18.90 6.25
C THR A 458 -26.22 -19.93 6.50
N ALA A 459 -26.03 -20.39 7.74
CA ALA A 459 -25.00 -21.37 8.09
C ALA A 459 -25.10 -22.68 7.29
N ASP A 460 -26.30 -23.07 6.91
CA ASP A 460 -26.59 -24.29 6.14
C ASP A 460 -26.08 -24.23 4.69
N VAL A 461 -26.01 -23.04 4.10
CA VAL A 461 -25.56 -22.82 2.71
C VAL A 461 -24.20 -22.15 2.62
N ALA A 462 -23.69 -21.59 3.71
CA ALA A 462 -22.40 -20.90 3.73
C ALA A 462 -21.22 -21.87 3.60
N GLY A 463 -20.25 -21.56 2.76
CA GLY A 463 -18.92 -22.14 2.80
C GLY A 463 -18.03 -21.45 3.84
N ILE A 464 -18.07 -20.12 3.83
CA ILE A 464 -17.29 -19.23 4.71
C ILE A 464 -18.07 -17.93 4.95
N PHE A 465 -17.75 -17.22 6.05
CA PHE A 465 -18.25 -15.87 6.27
C PHE A 465 -17.13 -14.84 6.13
N ASN A 466 -17.45 -13.66 5.62
CA ASN A 466 -16.48 -12.59 5.49
C ASN A 466 -17.05 -11.22 5.90
N THR A 467 -16.14 -10.30 6.23
CA THR A 467 -16.44 -8.92 6.63
C THR A 467 -15.38 -8.01 6.03
N HIS A 468 -15.73 -6.79 5.67
CA HIS A 468 -14.77 -5.76 5.25
C HIS A 468 -14.14 -5.06 6.46
N CYS A 469 -12.96 -4.45 6.28
CA CYS A 469 -12.25 -3.76 7.35
C CYS A 469 -11.50 -2.51 6.88
N TYR A 470 -12.09 -1.33 7.10
CA TYR A 470 -11.49 -0.03 6.81
C TYR A 470 -11.37 0.89 8.02
N LYS A 471 -11.61 0.37 9.22
CA LYS A 471 -11.71 1.19 10.44
C LYS A 471 -10.37 1.43 11.16
N PHE A 472 -9.31 0.72 10.80
CA PHE A 472 -8.04 0.78 11.52
C PHE A 472 -6.97 1.57 10.75
N GLY A 473 -6.16 2.31 11.51
CA GLY A 473 -5.04 3.11 11.05
C GLY A 473 -3.83 3.00 11.95
N TYR A 474 -2.89 3.93 11.81
CA TYR A 474 -1.64 3.97 12.59
C TYR A 474 -1.87 4.11 14.10
N GLU A 475 -2.94 4.77 14.49
CA GLU A 475 -3.31 5.05 15.88
C GLU A 475 -3.83 3.84 16.65
N ASN A 476 -4.28 2.80 15.95
CA ASN A 476 -4.91 1.66 16.59
C ASN A 476 -3.90 0.67 17.16
N THR A 477 -4.22 0.13 18.33
CA THR A 477 -3.43 -0.90 18.98
C THR A 477 -3.71 -2.30 18.42
N ASN A 478 -2.76 -3.23 18.60
CA ASN A 478 -2.97 -4.63 18.24
C ASN A 478 -4.15 -5.26 19.01
N ALA A 479 -4.40 -4.80 20.24
CA ALA A 479 -5.52 -5.28 21.07
C ALA A 479 -6.87 -4.90 20.45
N GLU A 480 -7.03 -3.67 19.94
CA GLU A 480 -8.26 -3.19 19.29
C GLU A 480 -8.52 -3.95 17.98
N ILE A 481 -7.50 -4.08 17.13
CA ILE A 481 -7.60 -4.83 15.87
C ILE A 481 -7.97 -6.29 16.16
N GLY A 482 -7.25 -6.91 17.09
CA GLY A 482 -7.48 -8.30 17.46
C GLY A 482 -8.83 -8.55 18.12
N ALA A 483 -9.35 -7.62 18.91
CA ALA A 483 -10.67 -7.76 19.53
C ALA A 483 -11.80 -7.74 18.49
N TRP A 484 -11.67 -6.86 17.48
CA TRP A 484 -12.61 -6.80 16.37
C TRP A 484 -12.62 -8.13 15.59
N GLU A 485 -11.46 -8.64 15.21
CA GLU A 485 -11.39 -9.89 14.44
C GLU A 485 -11.87 -11.10 15.24
N ARG A 486 -11.49 -11.23 16.51
CA ARG A 486 -12.00 -12.33 17.36
C ARG A 486 -13.52 -12.36 17.41
N THR A 487 -14.18 -11.19 17.49
CA THR A 487 -15.64 -11.12 17.48
C THR A 487 -16.22 -11.73 16.19
N ASN A 488 -15.65 -11.41 15.03
CA ASN A 488 -16.09 -11.94 13.76
C ASN A 488 -15.83 -13.45 13.63
N VAL A 489 -14.62 -13.87 14.00
CA VAL A 489 -14.22 -15.29 14.01
C VAL A 489 -15.13 -16.11 14.93
N ASP A 490 -15.44 -15.61 16.12
CA ASP A 490 -16.28 -16.33 17.09
C ASP A 490 -17.72 -16.49 16.59
N LEU A 491 -18.26 -15.48 15.90
CA LEU A 491 -19.59 -15.59 15.26
C LEU A 491 -19.62 -16.66 14.18
N ALA A 492 -18.64 -16.68 13.29
CA ALA A 492 -18.55 -17.70 12.25
C ALA A 492 -18.30 -19.10 12.82
N ARG A 493 -17.40 -19.20 13.81
CA ARG A 493 -17.07 -20.47 14.48
C ARG A 493 -18.25 -21.06 15.24
N ALA A 494 -19.10 -20.22 15.85
CA ALA A 494 -20.31 -20.65 16.57
C ALA A 494 -21.28 -21.43 15.68
N VAL A 495 -21.24 -21.22 14.34
CA VAL A 495 -22.03 -21.96 13.35
C VAL A 495 -21.20 -22.94 12.52
N GLY A 496 -19.99 -23.28 12.99
CA GLY A 496 -19.11 -24.28 12.35
C GLY A 496 -18.45 -23.79 11.05
N ARG A 497 -18.29 -22.47 10.88
CA ARG A 497 -17.67 -21.89 9.68
C ARG A 497 -16.41 -21.09 10.03
N LYS A 498 -15.57 -20.83 9.01
CA LYS A 498 -14.41 -19.95 9.11
C LYS A 498 -14.82 -18.50 8.83
N HIS A 499 -14.00 -17.57 9.31
CA HIS A 499 -14.07 -16.16 8.94
C HIS A 499 -12.90 -15.77 8.04
N PHE A 500 -13.17 -14.86 7.11
CA PHE A 500 -12.20 -14.27 6.17
C PHE A 500 -12.40 -12.75 6.16
N VAL A 501 -11.35 -11.96 6.03
CA VAL A 501 -11.49 -10.52 5.83
C VAL A 501 -11.58 -10.26 4.33
N GLY A 502 -12.82 -10.18 3.81
CA GLY A 502 -13.13 -10.18 2.38
C GLY A 502 -12.52 -9.01 1.64
N GLU A 503 -12.45 -7.87 2.30
CA GLU A 503 -11.90 -6.65 1.77
C GLU A 503 -11.28 -5.83 2.91
N PHE A 504 -10.06 -5.32 2.73
CA PHE A 504 -9.48 -4.46 3.74
C PHE A 504 -8.53 -3.40 3.18
N GLY A 505 -8.39 -2.34 3.96
CA GLY A 505 -7.44 -1.25 3.78
C GLY A 505 -7.26 -0.49 5.09
N SER A 506 -6.68 0.71 5.06
CA SER A 506 -6.60 1.55 6.26
C SER A 506 -7.85 2.44 6.39
N ASN A 507 -8.07 3.00 7.59
CA ASN A 507 -9.14 3.97 7.84
C ASN A 507 -9.05 5.26 7.00
N ARG A 508 -7.96 5.44 6.26
CA ARG A 508 -7.77 6.55 5.31
C ARG A 508 -8.43 6.28 3.97
N THR A 509 -8.74 5.02 3.65
CA THR A 509 -9.34 4.61 2.37
C THR A 509 -10.69 5.26 2.14
N VAL A 510 -11.51 5.40 3.18
CA VAL A 510 -12.87 5.98 3.10
C VAL A 510 -12.91 7.50 3.31
N ALA A 511 -11.77 8.16 3.49
CA ALA A 511 -11.74 9.60 3.60
C ALA A 511 -12.07 10.26 2.25
N ALA A 512 -12.93 11.26 2.25
CA ALA A 512 -13.31 12.01 1.04
C ALA A 512 -12.14 12.77 0.38
N ALA A 513 -11.04 12.96 1.11
CA ALA A 513 -9.82 13.56 0.60
C ALA A 513 -8.85 12.49 0.09
N ARG A 514 -7.98 12.88 -0.87
CA ARG A 514 -6.86 12.06 -1.34
C ARG A 514 -6.07 11.50 -0.15
N GLN A 515 -5.78 10.21 -0.16
CA GLN A 515 -4.92 9.60 0.86
C GLN A 515 -3.49 10.10 0.72
N THR A 516 -3.10 11.03 1.57
CA THR A 516 -1.78 11.66 1.51
C THR A 516 -0.64 10.77 1.99
N ASP A 517 -0.96 9.67 2.68
CA ASP A 517 -0.01 8.69 3.25
C ASP A 517 0.12 7.40 2.43
N ILE A 518 -0.56 7.31 1.29
CA ILE A 518 -0.59 6.08 0.47
C ILE A 518 0.81 5.66 -0.04
N ASP A 519 1.66 6.63 -0.27
CA ASP A 519 3.02 6.43 -0.77
C ASP A 519 4.07 6.36 0.35
N PHE A 520 3.64 6.49 1.61
CA PHE A 520 4.57 6.48 2.72
C PHE A 520 5.07 5.06 3.02
N TYR A 521 6.33 5.01 3.38
CA TYR A 521 6.99 3.81 3.82
C TYR A 521 6.21 3.07 4.94
N ARG A 522 5.72 3.81 5.96
CA ARG A 522 4.96 3.25 7.08
C ARG A 522 3.64 2.58 6.67
N ARG A 523 3.11 2.89 5.47
CA ARG A 523 1.92 2.22 4.95
C ARG A 523 2.11 0.72 4.78
N GLY A 524 3.29 0.29 4.30
CA GLY A 524 3.61 -1.14 4.21
C GLY A 524 3.57 -1.84 5.56
N ILE A 525 4.13 -1.19 6.61
CA ILE A 525 4.09 -1.74 7.97
C ILE A 525 2.66 -1.83 8.50
N LEU A 526 1.83 -0.81 8.26
CA LEU A 526 0.43 -0.81 8.68
C LEU A 526 -0.35 -1.97 8.03
N ILE A 527 -0.20 -2.16 6.72
CA ILE A 527 -0.92 -3.21 5.98
C ILE A 527 -0.52 -4.60 6.50
N ASP A 528 0.77 -4.87 6.67
CA ASP A 528 1.21 -6.16 7.21
C ASP A 528 0.79 -6.35 8.68
N ARG A 529 0.81 -5.29 9.50
CA ARG A 529 0.27 -5.32 10.86
C ARG A 529 -1.20 -5.73 10.89
N LEU A 530 -2.03 -5.22 9.98
CA LEU A 530 -3.44 -5.60 9.88
C LEU A 530 -3.55 -7.09 9.55
N VAL A 531 -2.85 -7.57 8.51
CA VAL A 531 -2.85 -8.99 8.12
C VAL A 531 -2.43 -9.88 9.29
N LEU A 532 -1.30 -9.58 9.93
CA LEU A 532 -0.81 -10.38 11.07
C LEU A 532 -1.81 -10.40 12.23
N ASN A 533 -2.48 -9.28 12.53
CA ASN A 533 -3.51 -9.24 13.56
C ASN A 533 -4.75 -10.06 13.18
N PHE A 534 -5.21 -10.00 11.93
CA PHE A 534 -6.33 -10.85 11.47
C PHE A 534 -5.99 -12.33 11.64
N LEU A 535 -4.85 -12.76 11.13
CA LEU A 535 -4.42 -14.16 11.18
C LEU A 535 -4.14 -14.65 12.61
N ASN A 536 -3.52 -13.81 13.46
CA ASN A 536 -3.27 -14.12 14.88
C ASN A 536 -4.57 -14.32 15.67
N ASN A 537 -5.67 -13.73 15.22
CA ASN A 537 -6.97 -13.83 15.89
C ASN A 537 -7.95 -14.80 15.20
N GLY A 538 -7.45 -15.61 14.26
CA GLY A 538 -8.16 -16.77 13.74
C GLY A 538 -8.84 -16.57 12.39
N ALA A 539 -8.64 -15.43 11.71
CA ALA A 539 -9.04 -15.31 10.31
C ALA A 539 -8.39 -16.40 9.47
N SER A 540 -9.14 -16.92 8.49
CA SER A 540 -8.61 -17.87 7.51
C SER A 540 -7.83 -17.19 6.38
N GLY A 541 -7.90 -15.86 6.28
CA GLY A 541 -7.21 -15.08 5.26
C GLY A 541 -7.80 -13.69 5.09
N CYS A 542 -7.31 -12.98 4.07
CA CYS A 542 -7.77 -11.64 3.76
C CYS A 542 -7.50 -11.26 2.30
N SER A 543 -8.23 -10.26 1.78
CA SER A 543 -7.99 -9.64 0.47
C SER A 543 -7.80 -8.13 0.61
N TYR A 544 -6.68 -7.61 0.14
CA TYR A 544 -6.38 -6.19 0.15
C TYR A 544 -7.10 -5.46 -0.98
N TRP A 545 -7.75 -4.35 -0.69
CA TRP A 545 -8.30 -3.42 -1.66
C TRP A 545 -7.27 -2.33 -1.96
N GLN A 546 -6.57 -2.34 -3.14
CA GLN A 546 -6.70 -3.23 -4.28
C GLN A 546 -5.33 -3.48 -4.94
N LEU A 547 -5.29 -4.32 -5.99
CA LEU A 547 -4.04 -4.73 -6.64
C LEU A 547 -3.29 -3.54 -7.25
N PHE A 548 -3.97 -2.68 -8.02
CA PHE A 548 -3.40 -1.48 -8.64
C PHE A 548 -4.38 -0.32 -8.60
N ASP A 549 -3.88 0.90 -8.83
CA ASP A 549 -4.75 2.06 -8.91
C ASP A 549 -5.77 1.90 -10.02
N SER A 550 -7.00 2.22 -9.72
CA SER A 550 -8.14 2.10 -10.64
C SER A 550 -8.87 3.43 -10.75
N TRP A 551 -9.48 3.66 -11.90
CA TRP A 551 -10.26 4.85 -12.18
C TRP A 551 -11.65 4.44 -12.66
N TYR A 552 -12.67 4.63 -11.81
CA TYR A 552 -14.04 4.22 -12.12
C TYR A 552 -14.65 5.03 -13.27
N SER A 553 -14.29 6.31 -13.39
CA SER A 553 -14.68 7.15 -14.52
C SER A 553 -13.79 8.39 -14.66
N ALA A 554 -13.91 9.11 -15.78
CA ALA A 554 -13.26 10.40 -15.99
C ALA A 554 -13.66 11.47 -14.96
N HIS A 555 -14.82 11.33 -14.33
CA HIS A 555 -15.42 12.31 -13.44
C HIS A 555 -15.52 11.82 -11.98
N ASP A 556 -14.74 10.82 -11.61
CA ASP A 556 -14.89 10.22 -10.30
C ASP A 556 -14.43 11.17 -9.20
N SER A 557 -15.34 11.40 -8.25
CA SER A 557 -15.14 12.30 -7.10
C SER A 557 -14.46 11.63 -5.91
N TYR A 558 -14.11 10.33 -6.00
CA TYR A 558 -13.53 9.55 -4.91
C TYR A 558 -12.09 9.05 -5.19
N PRO A 559 -11.12 9.95 -5.38
CA PRO A 559 -9.74 9.53 -5.67
C PRO A 559 -9.13 8.69 -4.53
N SER A 560 -9.64 8.82 -3.29
CA SER A 560 -9.17 8.05 -2.14
C SER A 560 -9.42 6.55 -2.25
N MET A 561 -10.45 6.11 -2.99
CA MET A 561 -10.77 4.70 -3.20
C MET A 561 -10.15 4.11 -4.48
N GLN A 562 -9.51 4.91 -5.27
CA GLN A 562 -8.99 4.56 -6.58
C GLN A 562 -7.47 4.50 -6.61
N GLN A 563 -6.81 5.32 -5.81
CA GLN A 563 -5.36 5.48 -5.78
C GLN A 563 -4.75 4.81 -4.53
N ILE A 564 -5.11 3.57 -4.28
CA ILE A 564 -4.69 2.81 -3.11
C ILE A 564 -4.06 1.46 -3.46
N GLY A 565 -3.81 1.21 -4.74
CA GLY A 565 -3.23 -0.01 -5.25
C GLY A 565 -1.79 -0.28 -4.76
N MET A 566 -1.31 -1.50 -5.01
CA MET A 566 0.07 -1.90 -4.72
C MET A 566 1.07 -1.14 -5.59
N TRP A 567 0.63 -0.59 -6.73
CA TRP A 567 1.39 0.31 -7.57
C TRP A 567 0.52 1.41 -8.16
N ARG A 568 1.17 2.47 -8.57
CA ARG A 568 0.51 3.62 -9.15
C ARG A 568 0.07 3.34 -10.57
N TYR A 569 -1.05 3.92 -10.92
CA TYR A 569 -1.50 4.04 -12.27
C TYR A 569 -1.88 5.51 -12.54
N VAL A 570 -1.08 6.19 -13.35
CA VAL A 570 -1.25 7.62 -13.57
C VAL A 570 -2.06 7.87 -14.83
N LYS A 571 -3.24 8.43 -14.68
CA LYS A 571 -4.07 8.90 -15.77
C LYS A 571 -3.45 10.14 -16.44
N ASP A 572 -3.38 10.18 -17.75
CA ASP A 572 -2.74 11.29 -18.50
C ASP A 572 -3.31 12.68 -18.11
N ALA A 573 -4.61 12.76 -17.85
CA ALA A 573 -5.26 14.00 -17.42
C ALA A 573 -4.73 14.56 -16.09
N TYR A 574 -4.12 13.73 -15.24
CA TYR A 574 -3.62 14.12 -13.91
C TYR A 574 -2.10 14.17 -13.83
N ARG A 575 -1.37 13.94 -14.92
CA ARG A 575 0.10 14.00 -14.94
C ARG A 575 0.66 15.36 -14.56
N SER A 576 -0.09 16.44 -14.75
CA SER A 576 0.27 17.80 -14.33
C SER A 576 0.06 18.08 -12.85
N GLU A 577 -0.60 17.20 -12.11
CA GLU A 577 -0.78 17.35 -10.67
C GLU A 577 0.58 17.24 -9.95
N PRO A 578 0.90 18.13 -9.00
CA PRO A 578 2.20 18.14 -8.31
C PRO A 578 2.59 16.79 -7.68
N TYR A 579 1.60 16.03 -7.27
CA TYR A 579 1.74 14.71 -6.68
C TYR A 579 2.42 13.69 -7.62
N TYR A 580 2.18 13.81 -8.94
CA TYR A 580 2.68 12.86 -9.93
C TYR A 580 4.02 13.27 -10.54
N HIS A 581 4.52 14.47 -10.27
CA HIS A 581 5.82 14.93 -10.80
C HIS A 581 7.02 14.15 -10.25
N LYS A 582 6.84 13.41 -9.17
CA LYS A 582 7.92 12.73 -8.44
C LYS A 582 8.06 11.27 -8.76
N LEU A 583 7.18 10.73 -9.58
CA LEU A 583 7.28 9.34 -9.97
C LEU A 583 8.47 9.16 -10.90
N LYS A 584 9.32 8.19 -10.59
CA LYS A 584 10.42 7.78 -11.49
C LYS A 584 9.85 7.26 -12.82
N TYR A 585 8.70 6.61 -12.75
CA TYR A 585 7.95 6.12 -13.92
C TYR A 585 6.47 5.86 -13.53
N ASP A 586 5.60 5.78 -14.52
CA ASP A 586 4.14 5.78 -14.38
C ASP A 586 3.55 4.65 -13.51
N TYR A 587 4.24 3.53 -13.37
CA TYR A 587 3.76 2.32 -12.69
C TYR A 587 4.63 1.95 -11.49
N GLU A 588 5.28 2.92 -10.87
CA GLU A 588 6.17 2.67 -9.74
C GLU A 588 5.44 1.93 -8.62
N PRO A 589 5.99 0.79 -8.13
CA PRO A 589 5.42 0.11 -6.97
C PRO A 589 5.45 1.00 -5.74
N ARG A 590 4.39 0.92 -4.95
CA ARG A 590 4.35 1.56 -3.64
C ARG A 590 5.08 0.75 -2.59
N PRO A 591 5.50 1.36 -1.48
CA PRO A 591 6.13 0.65 -0.37
C PRO A 591 5.36 -0.60 0.07
N GLN A 592 4.03 -0.54 0.14
CA GLN A 592 3.18 -1.67 0.53
C GLN A 592 3.26 -2.88 -0.42
N TYR A 593 3.62 -2.70 -1.68
CA TYR A 593 3.85 -3.81 -2.61
C TYR A 593 4.95 -4.74 -2.09
N TYR A 594 6.04 -4.18 -1.60
CA TYR A 594 7.17 -4.96 -1.08
C TYR A 594 6.85 -5.64 0.23
N ALA A 595 6.21 -4.94 1.16
CA ALA A 595 5.78 -5.48 2.44
C ALA A 595 4.82 -6.66 2.24
N TYR A 596 3.73 -6.44 1.52
CA TYR A 596 2.70 -7.45 1.28
C TYR A 596 3.23 -8.65 0.51
N SER A 597 4.14 -8.43 -0.45
CA SER A 597 4.79 -9.51 -1.20
C SER A 597 5.63 -10.44 -0.32
N MET A 598 6.19 -9.97 0.79
CA MET A 598 6.88 -10.85 1.75
C MET A 598 5.92 -11.91 2.28
N LEU A 599 4.70 -11.52 2.65
CA LEU A 599 3.68 -12.45 3.16
C LEU A 599 3.21 -13.41 2.06
N THR A 600 2.79 -12.89 0.92
CA THR A 600 2.21 -13.72 -0.17
C THR A 600 3.22 -14.66 -0.81
N CYS A 601 4.51 -14.30 -0.83
CA CYS A 601 5.55 -15.17 -1.39
C CYS A 601 5.98 -16.29 -0.45
N HIS A 602 5.91 -16.11 0.86
CA HIS A 602 6.58 -16.99 1.82
C HIS A 602 5.66 -17.70 2.81
N VAL A 603 4.50 -17.13 3.12
CA VAL A 603 3.44 -17.81 3.88
C VAL A 603 2.48 -18.45 2.88
N ARG A 604 2.25 -19.74 2.96
CA ARG A 604 1.54 -20.48 1.92
C ARG A 604 0.10 -20.84 2.33
N PRO A 605 -0.84 -21.01 1.39
CA PRO A 605 -2.13 -21.62 1.68
C PRO A 605 -1.97 -22.96 2.41
N GLY A 606 -2.81 -23.20 3.40
CA GLY A 606 -2.71 -24.35 4.30
C GLY A 606 -1.76 -24.17 5.49
N ALA A 607 -0.98 -23.09 5.53
CA ALA A 607 -0.13 -22.78 6.67
C ALA A 607 -0.96 -22.63 7.95
N MET A 608 -0.39 -23.06 9.09
CA MET A 608 -1.00 -22.84 10.40
C MET A 608 -0.36 -21.62 11.06
N THR A 609 -1.19 -20.69 11.52
CA THR A 609 -0.76 -19.49 12.26
C THR A 609 -0.58 -19.80 13.73
N TYR A 610 0.55 -19.36 14.27
CA TYR A 610 0.90 -19.40 15.69
C TYR A 610 1.16 -17.96 16.15
N PRO A 611 0.26 -17.35 16.93
CA PRO A 611 0.44 -16.00 17.43
C PRO A 611 1.68 -15.89 18.30
N ILE A 612 2.38 -14.76 18.22
CA ILE A 612 3.47 -14.41 19.12
C ILE A 612 3.01 -13.20 19.94
N ALA A 613 2.75 -13.40 21.22
CA ALA A 613 2.34 -12.32 22.10
C ALA A 613 3.51 -11.34 22.34
N THR A 614 3.26 -10.08 22.15
CA THR A 614 4.21 -8.99 22.42
C THR A 614 3.68 -8.10 23.53
N SER A 615 4.52 -7.83 24.52
CA SER A 615 4.17 -6.98 25.68
C SER A 615 4.63 -5.53 25.51
N GLN A 616 5.27 -5.20 24.41
CA GLN A 616 5.91 -3.90 24.18
C GLN A 616 5.35 -3.24 22.91
N GLY A 617 4.94 -1.99 23.07
CA GLY A 617 4.55 -1.11 21.96
C GLY A 617 3.48 -1.70 21.03
N ASN A 618 3.59 -1.39 19.77
CA ASN A 618 2.71 -1.91 18.71
C ASN A 618 3.41 -2.97 17.83
N LEU A 619 4.56 -3.50 18.26
CA LEU A 619 5.19 -4.63 17.58
C LEU A 619 4.18 -5.77 17.42
N THR A 620 3.97 -6.20 16.19
CA THR A 620 3.11 -7.35 15.86
C THR A 620 3.97 -8.48 15.37
N ALA A 621 3.78 -9.67 15.91
CA ALA A 621 4.59 -10.84 15.55
C ALA A 621 3.70 -12.07 15.32
N SER A 622 4.09 -12.89 14.34
CA SER A 622 3.41 -14.14 14.02
C SER A 622 4.43 -15.19 13.60
N ALA A 623 4.14 -16.44 13.90
CA ALA A 623 4.82 -17.60 13.34
C ALA A 623 3.84 -18.38 12.46
N PHE A 624 4.34 -18.88 11.35
CA PHE A 624 3.58 -19.70 10.42
C PHE A 624 4.32 -21.01 10.20
N LYS A 625 3.60 -22.12 10.26
CA LYS A 625 4.12 -23.42 9.83
C LYS A 625 3.47 -23.79 8.52
N ASN A 626 4.24 -23.71 7.44
CA ASN A 626 3.78 -24.09 6.11
C ASN A 626 3.49 -25.60 6.00
N THR A 627 2.79 -26.03 4.96
CA THR A 627 2.42 -27.43 4.73
C THR A 627 3.63 -28.35 4.48
N ASP A 628 4.76 -27.78 4.05
CA ASP A 628 6.04 -28.49 3.93
C ASP A 628 6.77 -28.65 5.28
N GLY A 629 6.17 -28.21 6.37
CA GLY A 629 6.69 -28.27 7.72
C GLY A 629 7.65 -27.13 8.10
N LYS A 630 8.01 -26.26 7.16
CA LYS A 630 8.94 -25.12 7.38
C LYS A 630 8.28 -23.95 8.06
N TRP A 631 9.07 -23.25 8.87
CA TRP A 631 8.63 -22.11 9.65
C TRP A 631 8.93 -20.78 8.95
N VAL A 632 8.01 -19.84 9.11
CA VAL A 632 8.18 -18.43 8.76
C VAL A 632 7.81 -17.59 9.98
N TYR A 633 8.71 -16.70 10.42
CA TYR A 633 8.47 -15.74 11.48
C TYR A 633 8.40 -14.34 10.89
N VAL A 634 7.41 -13.56 11.28
CA VAL A 634 7.22 -12.19 10.79
C VAL A 634 7.07 -11.25 11.97
N PHE A 635 7.79 -10.14 11.92
CA PHE A 635 7.80 -9.08 12.94
C PHE A 635 7.55 -7.74 12.24
N ALA A 636 6.39 -7.15 12.42
CA ALA A 636 6.05 -5.83 11.93
C ALA A 636 6.17 -4.83 13.09
N ASN A 637 7.17 -3.98 13.02
CA ASN A 637 7.51 -2.99 14.04
C ASN A 637 7.18 -1.57 13.58
N PRO A 638 6.07 -0.97 13.99
CA PRO A 638 5.73 0.41 13.68
C PRO A 638 6.38 1.42 14.65
N ASP A 639 7.02 0.95 15.73
CA ASP A 639 7.55 1.80 16.79
C ASP A 639 8.90 2.42 16.39
N ASP A 640 9.24 3.56 17.00
CA ASP A 640 10.54 4.23 16.85
C ASP A 640 11.64 3.61 17.75
N THR A 641 11.42 2.39 18.21
CA THR A 641 12.34 1.59 19.03
C THR A 641 12.71 0.33 18.27
N SER A 642 13.98 0.01 18.18
CA SER A 642 14.48 -1.29 17.71
C SER A 642 14.35 -2.35 18.82
N TYR A 643 14.11 -3.60 18.44
CA TYR A 643 14.01 -4.70 19.40
C TYR A 643 15.03 -5.81 19.06
N THR A 644 15.94 -6.10 19.98
CA THR A 644 16.74 -7.34 19.90
C THR A 644 15.88 -8.45 20.51
N ILE A 645 15.26 -9.23 19.64
CA ILE A 645 14.36 -10.32 20.05
C ILE A 645 15.14 -11.60 20.33
N SER A 646 14.65 -12.32 21.35
CA SER A 646 15.03 -13.67 21.69
C SER A 646 13.74 -14.50 21.61
N LEU A 647 13.56 -15.22 20.50
CA LEU A 647 12.36 -15.99 20.21
C LEU A 647 12.53 -17.45 20.57
N ASN A 648 11.61 -17.98 21.37
CA ASN A 648 11.50 -19.40 21.69
C ASN A 648 10.30 -20.02 21.00
N ASN A 649 10.51 -21.13 20.26
CA ASN A 649 9.46 -21.91 19.62
C ASN A 649 9.46 -23.36 20.12
N SER A 650 8.61 -23.66 21.09
CA SER A 650 8.47 -25.02 21.66
C SER A 650 7.87 -26.05 20.70
N TYR A 651 7.31 -25.64 19.59
CA TYR A 651 6.78 -26.52 18.52
C TYR A 651 7.83 -26.94 17.51
N ARG A 652 9.07 -26.46 17.64
CA ARG A 652 10.20 -26.76 16.77
C ARG A 652 11.31 -27.47 17.55
N SER A 653 11.76 -28.57 17.05
CA SER A 653 12.79 -29.41 17.71
C SER A 653 14.04 -29.64 16.86
N THR A 654 14.11 -29.02 15.66
CA THR A 654 15.20 -29.20 14.71
C THR A 654 16.01 -27.92 14.55
N SER A 655 17.34 -28.06 14.38
CA SER A 655 18.17 -26.94 13.94
C SER A 655 17.91 -26.63 12.47
N GLY A 656 18.10 -25.39 12.07
CA GLY A 656 17.96 -24.96 10.68
C GLY A 656 18.49 -23.55 10.46
N THR A 657 18.61 -23.20 9.20
CA THR A 657 19.00 -21.88 8.74
C THR A 657 17.78 -21.16 8.22
N PHE A 658 17.65 -19.90 8.59
CA PHE A 658 16.58 -19.00 8.11
C PHE A 658 17.17 -17.95 7.20
N ASP A 659 16.52 -17.72 6.07
CA ASP A 659 16.73 -16.55 5.25
C ASP A 659 16.01 -15.37 5.87
N ALA A 660 16.74 -14.28 6.11
CA ALA A 660 16.18 -13.04 6.62
C ALA A 660 15.87 -12.09 5.48
N TYR A 661 14.63 -11.59 5.45
CA TYR A 661 14.17 -10.53 4.57
C TYR A 661 13.86 -9.30 5.41
N ARG A 662 14.16 -8.15 4.88
CA ARG A 662 13.99 -6.90 5.60
C ARG A 662 13.30 -5.84 4.76
N TYR A 663 12.18 -5.33 5.28
CA TYR A 663 11.52 -4.14 4.77
C TYR A 663 12.02 -2.95 5.58
N LEU A 664 12.82 -2.10 4.96
CA LEU A 664 13.41 -0.91 5.55
C LEU A 664 13.45 0.21 4.51
N ALA A 665 13.09 1.44 4.91
CA ALA A 665 12.92 2.56 3.98
C ALA A 665 14.10 2.77 3.03
N ALA A 666 15.32 2.70 3.56
CA ALA A 666 16.55 2.89 2.78
C ALA A 666 16.87 1.71 1.82
N GLU A 667 16.15 0.61 1.91
CA GLU A 667 16.43 -0.64 1.18
C GLU A 667 15.36 -1.00 0.16
N LEU A 668 14.29 -0.20 0.03
CA LEU A 668 13.24 -0.47 -0.95
C LEU A 668 13.77 -0.26 -2.38
N PRO A 669 13.56 -1.26 -3.27
CA PRO A 669 14.12 -1.18 -4.63
C PRO A 669 13.48 -0.08 -5.49
N TYR A 670 12.20 0.25 -5.26
CA TYR A 670 11.36 1.13 -6.10
C TYR A 670 11.35 0.72 -7.58
N ASP A 671 11.48 -0.56 -7.84
CA ASP A 671 11.36 -1.21 -9.15
C ASP A 671 10.60 -2.54 -9.00
N ASP A 672 10.60 -3.38 -10.02
CA ASP A 672 9.90 -4.67 -10.02
C ASP A 672 10.61 -5.78 -9.23
N ALA A 673 11.76 -5.53 -8.61
CA ALA A 673 12.44 -6.51 -7.78
C ALA A 673 11.71 -6.65 -6.43
N LEU A 674 11.58 -7.87 -5.92
CA LEU A 674 11.16 -8.09 -4.54
C LEU A 674 12.34 -7.93 -3.59
N LEU A 675 12.05 -7.81 -2.29
CA LEU A 675 13.08 -7.68 -1.26
C LEU A 675 13.98 -8.93 -1.26
N PRO A 676 15.31 -8.76 -1.32
CA PRO A 676 16.24 -9.87 -1.33
C PRO A 676 16.47 -10.44 0.07
N VAL A 677 17.08 -11.60 0.12
CA VAL A 677 17.67 -12.13 1.36
C VAL A 677 18.85 -11.23 1.76
N VAL A 678 18.78 -10.71 2.99
CA VAL A 678 19.79 -9.79 3.53
C VAL A 678 20.74 -10.45 4.52
N ASP A 679 20.32 -11.58 5.13
CA ASP A 679 21.10 -12.29 6.14
C ASP A 679 20.69 -13.76 6.24
N HIS A 680 21.48 -14.57 6.93
CA HIS A 680 21.22 -15.96 7.24
C HIS A 680 21.33 -16.19 8.75
N VAL A 681 20.25 -16.65 9.36
CA VAL A 681 20.16 -16.85 10.81
C VAL A 681 20.10 -18.34 11.11
N ASN A 682 21.02 -18.83 11.94
CA ASN A 682 20.98 -20.21 12.42
C ASN A 682 20.26 -20.28 13.77
N GLY A 683 19.46 -21.30 13.95
CA GLY A 683 18.77 -21.53 15.22
C GLY A 683 18.07 -22.87 15.29
N GLU A 684 17.82 -23.30 16.49
CA GLU A 684 17.01 -24.47 16.80
C GLU A 684 15.59 -24.01 17.19
N ASN A 685 15.18 -24.31 18.41
CA ASN A 685 13.96 -23.78 19.01
C ASN A 685 14.12 -22.34 19.55
N HIS A 686 15.33 -21.80 19.52
CA HIS A 686 15.69 -20.47 20.00
C HIS A 686 16.38 -19.68 18.91
N LEU A 687 15.88 -18.47 18.61
CA LEU A 687 16.40 -17.57 17.59
C LEU A 687 16.65 -16.19 18.20
N GLN A 688 17.75 -15.56 17.79
CA GLN A 688 18.02 -14.16 18.11
C GLN A 688 18.13 -13.33 16.83
N TYR A 689 17.45 -12.20 16.79
CA TYR A 689 17.53 -11.25 15.69
C TYR A 689 17.17 -9.84 16.14
N THR A 690 17.69 -8.83 15.44
CA THR A 690 17.31 -7.45 15.68
C THR A 690 16.23 -7.02 14.69
N VAL A 691 15.09 -6.59 15.20
CA VAL A 691 14.01 -5.95 14.47
C VAL A 691 14.20 -4.44 14.57
N PRO A 692 14.65 -3.77 13.50
CA PRO A 692 14.85 -2.32 13.54
C PRO A 692 13.57 -1.58 13.85
N ALA A 693 13.70 -0.36 14.34
CA ALA A 693 12.58 0.56 14.45
C ALA A 693 11.95 0.79 13.07
N THR A 694 10.63 0.97 13.03
CA THR A 694 9.85 1.15 11.79
C THR A 694 10.26 0.23 10.66
N SER A 695 10.15 -1.08 10.87
CA SER A 695 10.56 -2.10 9.90
C SER A 695 9.65 -3.32 9.90
N ILE A 696 9.80 -4.17 8.88
CA ILE A 696 9.31 -5.56 8.92
C ILE A 696 10.50 -6.48 8.74
N ILE A 697 10.59 -7.48 9.58
CA ILE A 697 11.55 -8.59 9.45
C ILE A 697 10.78 -9.88 9.23
N MET A 698 11.23 -10.66 8.24
CA MET A 698 10.77 -12.01 8.04
C MET A 698 11.95 -12.97 8.10
N LEU A 699 11.83 -14.03 8.89
CA LEU A 699 12.78 -15.14 8.95
C LEU A 699 12.09 -16.37 8.39
N LYS A 700 12.51 -16.83 7.23
CA LYS A 700 11.96 -18.00 6.53
C LYS A 700 12.93 -19.15 6.59
N GLU A 701 12.52 -20.29 7.11
CA GLU A 701 13.30 -21.52 7.15
C GLU A 701 13.59 -22.03 5.72
N ARG A 702 14.86 -22.41 5.47
CA ARG A 702 15.33 -22.93 4.16
C ARG A 702 14.81 -24.31 3.84
#